data_cc10f116673de0e9daa0d94cee9664d8
#
_entry.id   cc10f116673de0e9daa0d94cee9664d8
#
_cell.length_a   1.000
_cell.length_b   1.000
_cell.length_c   1.000
_cell.angle_alpha   90.00
_cell.angle_beta   90.00
_cell.angle_gamma   90.00
#
_symmetry.space_group_name_H-M   'P 1'
#
loop_
_entity.id
_entity.type
_entity.pdbx_description
1 polymer ?
#
loop_
_entity_poly.entity_id
_entity_poly.type
_entity_poly.pdbx_seq_one_letter_code
_entity_poly.pdbx_strand_id
1 'polypeptide(L)'
;MTEITAPKSPVTAEQFADEIREQLKYTQNVTAEQATPADVYVAASKAVRNHLADSWFKTQADTVNGNTKAVGYLSAEFLMGKQLENALLNAGLTDQFDKAVEALGFKPKDIVDAEYEPGLGNGGLGRLAACFIDSLASLGVPAFGYGIQYKYGIFKQKFDKDGKQVETPDYWLANEEPWGHIDYNRDQKVSFGGKVVENADGTKTWQPAWSVRAVPVDYLVPGYKSGRVNTLRLWSAKSYDEFDLLAFNRSEYMEAVTPQVKAENISKILYPEDSTKVGKELRLEQQYFFVSASLHDAIRVFYPGQDKPDLTTFPNKIVFQLNDTHPVIGIPELMRILIDEYGYDWDTAWSITTKTFNYTCHTLLPEALEVWPASLIGELLPRHLEIIEKINAQFEDELKSKGVDKNTIKDMAIYTGDAVRMAYLATYGGSHVNGVAELHSQLLKDVTLKNFSDVYPDKFTNVTNGVTPRRFVKLANPRLSDLITEGLGTDKWLSDLEMLKGLEPLAKDDEFVKKFAAVKKANKVDFAAYAKREYGFELDPNTMFNTMVKRLHEYKRQSLKILSVISTYADIKSGKVKAEDVTPRTVFFGAKAAPGYYLAKMTIQLINNVSRVVNNDPDVKGKLAVYFPWNYNVRLAQHLIPATDLDEQISQAGKEASGTGNMKFALNGAMTVGTLDGANVEIRERVGAENFFLFGMTVDEVEKKYAEGYNPASYYEADPRLKHAIDMVADGTFSNGDRNAYSPLVADWLTKDWFMTLADFSAYMDIQSEIEALYADELEWNRKALLNVANSGYFSSDRSMEDYLERIWHTAPLA
;
A
#
# COMPACT_ATOMS: atom_id res chain seq x y z
N MET A 1 2.27 -13.97 -37.83
CA MET A 1 3.20 -13.28 -36.92
C MET A 1 3.53 -11.95 -37.60
N THR A 2 2.97 -10.85 -37.05
CA THR A 2 3.35 -9.51 -37.47
C THR A 2 4.77 -9.28 -37.01
N GLU A 3 5.69 -8.88 -37.90
CA GLU A 3 7.03 -8.43 -37.50
C GLU A 3 6.89 -7.34 -36.44
N ILE A 4 7.32 -7.63 -35.22
CA ILE A 4 7.44 -6.62 -34.16
C ILE A 4 8.66 -5.80 -34.55
N THR A 5 8.43 -4.64 -35.09
CA THR A 5 9.48 -3.69 -35.50
C THR A 5 10.32 -3.30 -34.27
N ALA A 6 11.63 -3.10 -34.50
CA ALA A 6 12.54 -2.58 -33.48
C ALA A 6 11.98 -1.27 -32.89
N PRO A 7 12.26 -0.96 -31.61
CA PRO A 7 11.81 0.31 -30.99
C PRO A 7 12.15 1.46 -31.94
N LYS A 8 11.17 2.37 -32.13
CA LYS A 8 11.38 3.59 -32.93
C LYS A 8 12.59 4.35 -32.42
N SER A 9 13.30 5.04 -33.28
CA SER A 9 14.39 5.95 -32.92
C SER A 9 13.94 6.90 -31.79
N PRO A 10 14.86 7.34 -30.90
CA PRO A 10 14.50 8.28 -29.83
C PRO A 10 13.71 9.47 -30.40
N VAL A 11 12.52 9.72 -29.87
CA VAL A 11 11.68 10.84 -30.30
C VAL A 11 12.37 12.15 -29.97
N THR A 12 12.35 13.11 -30.92
CA THR A 12 12.80 14.47 -30.63
C THR A 12 11.73 15.25 -29.89
N ALA A 13 12.09 16.34 -29.22
CA ALA A 13 11.13 17.23 -28.56
C ALA A 13 10.10 17.81 -29.55
N GLU A 14 10.52 18.13 -30.79
CA GLU A 14 9.64 18.64 -31.83
C GLU A 14 8.63 17.58 -32.28
N GLN A 15 9.10 16.35 -32.56
CA GLN A 15 8.20 15.25 -32.89
C GLN A 15 7.22 14.96 -31.75
N PHE A 16 7.66 15.00 -30.50
CA PHE A 16 6.79 14.78 -29.35
C PHE A 16 5.75 15.92 -29.21
N ALA A 17 6.13 17.18 -29.48
CA ALA A 17 5.19 18.30 -29.51
C ALA A 17 4.14 18.13 -30.61
N ASP A 18 4.52 17.63 -31.79
CA ASP A 18 3.58 17.36 -32.89
C ASP A 18 2.62 16.22 -32.53
N GLU A 19 3.11 15.15 -31.90
CA GLU A 19 2.25 14.05 -31.40
C GLU A 19 1.24 14.56 -30.36
N ILE A 20 1.65 15.44 -29.45
CA ILE A 20 0.71 16.07 -28.50
C ILE A 20 -0.32 16.92 -29.24
N ARG A 21 0.08 17.72 -30.26
CA ARG A 21 -0.86 18.50 -31.08
C ARG A 21 -1.86 17.61 -31.82
N GLU A 22 -1.42 16.47 -32.35
CA GLU A 22 -2.28 15.49 -32.99
C GLU A 22 -3.31 14.92 -32.02
N GLN A 23 -2.88 14.53 -30.81
CA GLN A 23 -3.78 14.07 -29.77
C GLN A 23 -4.78 15.14 -29.33
N LEU A 24 -4.33 16.37 -29.11
CA LEU A 24 -5.24 17.50 -28.84
C LEU A 24 -6.30 17.64 -29.92
N LYS A 25 -5.87 17.68 -31.20
CA LYS A 25 -6.77 17.91 -32.34
C LYS A 25 -7.74 16.74 -32.57
N TYR A 26 -7.24 15.52 -32.63
CA TYR A 26 -8.03 14.37 -33.11
C TYR A 26 -8.72 13.58 -32.02
N THR A 27 -8.26 13.68 -30.77
CA THR A 27 -8.87 12.96 -29.64
C THR A 27 -9.56 13.87 -28.63
N GLN A 28 -9.07 15.11 -28.45
CA GLN A 28 -9.66 16.10 -27.54
C GLN A 28 -10.53 17.15 -28.25
N ASN A 29 -10.45 17.25 -29.58
CA ASN A 29 -11.16 18.26 -30.41
C ASN A 29 -10.85 19.70 -30.01
N VAL A 30 -9.62 20.00 -29.58
CA VAL A 30 -9.13 21.35 -29.25
C VAL A 30 -7.81 21.60 -29.96
N THR A 31 -7.53 22.88 -30.25
CA THR A 31 -6.21 23.29 -30.76
C THR A 31 -5.26 23.58 -29.59
N ALA A 32 -3.96 23.63 -29.84
CA ALA A 32 -2.98 23.93 -28.81
C ALA A 32 -3.20 25.31 -28.13
N GLU A 33 -3.70 26.29 -28.93
CA GLU A 33 -4.01 27.66 -28.46
C GLU A 33 -5.25 27.71 -27.54
N GLN A 34 -6.14 26.73 -27.67
CA GLN A 34 -7.38 26.63 -26.89
C GLN A 34 -7.26 25.69 -25.72
N ALA A 35 -6.19 24.86 -25.71
CA ALA A 35 -6.03 23.79 -24.74
C ALA A 35 -5.78 24.31 -23.31
N THR A 36 -6.38 23.65 -22.37
CA THR A 36 -6.07 23.79 -20.93
C THR A 36 -4.92 22.86 -20.52
N PRO A 37 -4.29 23.05 -19.35
CA PRO A 37 -3.33 22.09 -18.83
C PRO A 37 -3.88 20.65 -18.73
N ALA A 38 -5.18 20.48 -18.43
CA ALA A 38 -5.83 19.17 -18.39
C ALA A 38 -5.92 18.52 -19.78
N ASP A 39 -6.24 19.30 -20.84
CA ASP A 39 -6.27 18.79 -22.21
C ASP A 39 -4.86 18.33 -22.64
N VAL A 40 -3.84 19.14 -22.34
CA VAL A 40 -2.44 18.80 -22.66
C VAL A 40 -1.98 17.56 -21.86
N TYR A 41 -2.39 17.43 -20.60
CA TYR A 41 -2.11 16.23 -19.81
C TYR A 41 -2.66 14.96 -20.48
N VAL A 42 -3.92 14.97 -20.89
CA VAL A 42 -4.55 13.82 -21.56
C VAL A 42 -3.84 13.51 -22.88
N ALA A 43 -3.59 14.53 -23.70
CA ALA A 43 -2.91 14.39 -24.98
C ALA A 43 -1.48 13.84 -24.84
N ALA A 44 -0.70 14.40 -23.91
CA ALA A 44 0.66 13.95 -23.63
C ALA A 44 0.70 12.53 -23.07
N SER A 45 -0.22 12.16 -22.17
CA SER A 45 -0.32 10.81 -21.62
C SER A 45 -0.63 9.78 -22.70
N LYS A 46 -1.53 10.11 -23.67
CA LYS A 46 -1.81 9.24 -24.83
C LYS A 46 -0.58 9.10 -25.74
N ALA A 47 0.16 10.19 -25.97
CA ALA A 47 1.40 10.15 -26.75
C ALA A 47 2.46 9.27 -26.07
N VAL A 48 2.70 9.43 -24.76
CA VAL A 48 3.61 8.55 -23.97
C VAL A 48 3.19 7.10 -24.08
N ARG A 49 1.90 6.82 -23.91
CA ARG A 49 1.37 5.46 -24.01
C ARG A 49 1.63 4.83 -25.38
N ASN A 50 1.53 5.61 -26.47
CA ASN A 50 1.85 5.13 -27.81
C ASN A 50 3.33 4.74 -27.94
N HIS A 51 4.25 5.47 -27.31
CA HIS A 51 5.66 5.11 -27.27
C HIS A 51 5.94 3.83 -26.47
N LEU A 52 5.12 3.52 -25.46
CA LEU A 52 5.25 2.30 -24.66
C LEU A 52 4.68 1.06 -25.37
N ALA A 53 3.78 1.24 -26.33
CA ALA A 53 3.01 0.14 -26.94
C ALA A 53 3.88 -0.92 -27.61
N ASP A 54 4.88 -0.52 -28.40
CA ASP A 54 5.75 -1.47 -29.11
C ASP A 54 6.55 -2.33 -28.11
N SER A 55 7.08 -1.72 -27.04
CA SER A 55 7.78 -2.42 -25.96
C SER A 55 6.82 -3.34 -25.18
N TRP A 56 5.59 -2.92 -24.99
CA TRP A 56 4.56 -3.73 -24.34
C TRP A 56 4.21 -4.97 -25.17
N PHE A 57 3.94 -4.83 -26.47
CA PHE A 57 3.68 -5.97 -27.36
C PHE A 57 4.86 -6.94 -27.39
N LYS A 58 6.08 -6.41 -27.46
CA LYS A 58 7.29 -7.24 -27.40
C LYS A 58 7.39 -8.00 -26.07
N THR A 59 7.18 -7.32 -24.94
CA THR A 59 7.20 -7.95 -23.61
C THR A 59 6.15 -9.06 -23.51
N GLN A 60 4.93 -8.83 -24.00
CA GLN A 60 3.86 -9.82 -24.05
C GLN A 60 4.25 -11.06 -24.88
N ALA A 61 4.78 -10.83 -26.07
CA ALA A 61 5.22 -11.92 -26.95
C ALA A 61 6.36 -12.73 -26.32
N ASP A 62 7.37 -12.06 -25.77
CA ASP A 62 8.48 -12.70 -25.08
C ASP A 62 8.02 -13.50 -23.84
N THR A 63 7.00 -13.01 -23.12
CA THR A 63 6.41 -13.69 -21.96
C THR A 63 5.71 -14.99 -22.35
N VAL A 64 4.88 -14.96 -23.41
CA VAL A 64 4.11 -16.14 -23.85
C VAL A 64 5.00 -17.19 -24.52
N ASN A 65 5.94 -16.76 -25.37
CA ASN A 65 6.79 -17.63 -26.16
C ASN A 65 8.09 -18.02 -25.45
N GLY A 66 8.46 -17.32 -24.37
CA GLY A 66 9.69 -17.57 -23.62
C GLY A 66 9.59 -18.78 -22.69
N ASN A 67 10.74 -19.20 -22.19
CA ASN A 67 10.86 -20.25 -21.18
C ASN A 67 10.89 -19.69 -19.74
N THR A 68 10.74 -18.39 -19.59
CA THR A 68 10.74 -17.70 -18.29
C THR A 68 9.34 -17.71 -17.72
N LYS A 69 9.22 -18.15 -16.46
CA LYS A 69 7.97 -18.15 -15.72
C LYS A 69 7.58 -16.72 -15.38
N ALA A 70 6.36 -16.32 -15.71
CA ALA A 70 5.80 -15.02 -15.34
C ALA A 70 5.35 -14.97 -13.88
N VAL A 71 5.19 -13.77 -13.35
CA VAL A 71 4.64 -13.51 -12.02
C VAL A 71 3.26 -12.89 -12.16
N GLY A 72 2.24 -13.49 -11.54
CA GLY A 72 0.92 -12.92 -11.34
C GLY A 72 0.84 -12.35 -9.91
N TYR A 73 0.84 -11.03 -9.77
CA TYR A 73 0.75 -10.40 -8.46
C TYR A 73 -0.71 -10.03 -8.15
N LEU A 74 -1.36 -10.83 -7.30
CA LEU A 74 -2.76 -10.66 -6.92
C LEU A 74 -2.89 -9.74 -5.72
N SER A 75 -3.47 -8.57 -5.90
CA SER A 75 -3.66 -7.60 -4.82
C SER A 75 -5.01 -6.89 -4.92
N ALA A 76 -5.67 -6.74 -3.78
CA ALA A 76 -6.89 -5.93 -3.69
C ALA A 76 -6.63 -4.43 -3.89
N GLU A 77 -5.38 -3.98 -3.72
CA GLU A 77 -4.98 -2.58 -3.81
C GLU A 77 -3.74 -2.39 -4.70
N PHE A 78 -3.74 -1.32 -5.48
CA PHE A 78 -2.56 -0.80 -6.18
C PHE A 78 -2.52 0.73 -6.06
N LEU A 79 -1.75 1.24 -5.10
CA LEU A 79 -1.62 2.67 -4.85
C LEU A 79 -0.53 3.27 -5.76
N MET A 80 -0.88 3.48 -7.03
CA MET A 80 0.06 3.81 -8.10
C MET A 80 0.65 5.22 -7.99
N GLY A 81 -0.09 6.18 -7.47
CA GLY A 81 0.26 7.59 -7.59
C GLY A 81 0.05 8.11 -9.02
N LYS A 82 0.56 9.29 -9.31
CA LYS A 82 0.53 9.86 -10.66
C LYS A 82 1.36 9.03 -11.63
N GLN A 83 0.82 8.78 -12.81
CA GLN A 83 1.41 7.86 -13.78
C GLN A 83 2.31 8.57 -14.80
N LEU A 84 1.95 9.81 -15.22
CA LEU A 84 2.67 10.53 -16.27
C LEU A 84 4.16 10.70 -15.94
N GLU A 85 4.48 11.28 -14.79
CA GLU A 85 5.87 11.53 -14.40
C GLU A 85 6.69 10.24 -14.27
N ASN A 86 6.08 9.17 -13.74
CA ASN A 86 6.75 7.88 -13.61
C ASN A 86 6.98 7.20 -14.97
N ALA A 87 6.01 7.28 -15.87
CA ALA A 87 6.12 6.75 -17.22
C ALA A 87 7.20 7.48 -18.02
N LEU A 88 7.24 8.81 -17.93
CA LEU A 88 8.26 9.65 -18.57
C LEU A 88 9.67 9.31 -18.08
N LEU A 89 9.85 9.18 -16.76
CA LEU A 89 11.14 8.83 -16.16
C LEU A 89 11.60 7.43 -16.62
N ASN A 90 10.72 6.45 -16.50
CA ASN A 90 11.07 5.05 -16.79
C ASN A 90 11.31 4.81 -18.27
N ALA A 91 10.58 5.51 -19.15
CA ALA A 91 10.77 5.48 -20.61
C ALA A 91 11.94 6.36 -21.11
N GLY A 92 12.52 7.20 -20.25
CA GLY A 92 13.58 8.14 -20.62
C GLY A 92 13.11 9.29 -21.51
N LEU A 93 11.86 9.73 -21.35
CA LEU A 93 11.20 10.76 -22.18
C LEU A 93 11.04 12.11 -21.46
N THR A 94 11.55 12.27 -20.24
CA THR A 94 11.32 13.48 -19.41
C THR A 94 11.82 14.74 -20.12
N ASP A 95 13.07 14.76 -20.62
CA ASP A 95 13.64 15.96 -21.28
C ASP A 95 12.90 16.34 -22.55
N GLN A 96 12.44 15.35 -23.34
CA GLN A 96 11.68 15.58 -24.57
C GLN A 96 10.30 16.11 -24.24
N PHE A 97 9.65 15.59 -23.21
CA PHE A 97 8.36 16.08 -22.73
C PHE A 97 8.45 17.54 -22.26
N ASP A 98 9.42 17.86 -21.41
CA ASP A 98 9.57 19.21 -20.88
C ASP A 98 9.71 20.24 -22.02
N LYS A 99 10.62 19.98 -22.96
CA LYS A 99 10.83 20.85 -24.12
C LYS A 99 9.62 20.92 -25.06
N ALA A 100 8.92 19.80 -25.26
CA ALA A 100 7.73 19.75 -26.09
C ALA A 100 6.60 20.58 -25.50
N VAL A 101 6.36 20.44 -24.18
CA VAL A 101 5.33 21.20 -23.46
C VAL A 101 5.64 22.68 -23.42
N GLU A 102 6.91 23.07 -23.21
CA GLU A 102 7.35 24.47 -23.28
C GLU A 102 7.15 25.06 -24.68
N ALA A 103 7.43 24.30 -25.75
CA ALA A 103 7.19 24.71 -27.13
C ALA A 103 5.68 24.89 -27.46
N LEU A 104 4.80 24.26 -26.69
CA LEU A 104 3.35 24.44 -26.72
C LEU A 104 2.84 25.64 -25.90
N GLY A 105 3.74 26.28 -25.13
CA GLY A 105 3.43 27.46 -24.30
C GLY A 105 2.97 27.12 -22.88
N PHE A 106 3.18 25.89 -22.42
CA PHE A 106 2.82 25.43 -21.08
C PHE A 106 4.05 25.18 -20.22
N LYS A 107 3.86 25.13 -18.90
CA LYS A 107 4.90 24.68 -17.96
C LYS A 107 4.74 23.18 -17.71
N PRO A 108 5.80 22.36 -17.79
CA PRO A 108 5.72 20.93 -17.56
C PRO A 108 5.06 20.56 -16.23
N LYS A 109 5.39 21.32 -15.16
CA LYS A 109 4.81 21.12 -13.84
C LYS A 109 3.27 21.26 -13.83
N ASP A 110 2.73 22.24 -14.55
CA ASP A 110 1.27 22.48 -14.57
C ASP A 110 0.54 21.30 -15.25
N ILE A 111 1.20 20.67 -16.23
CA ILE A 111 0.66 19.48 -16.91
C ILE A 111 0.68 18.26 -15.99
N VAL A 112 1.81 18.02 -15.31
CA VAL A 112 1.92 16.94 -14.32
C VAL A 112 0.95 17.15 -13.15
N ASP A 113 0.75 18.41 -12.73
CA ASP A 113 -0.17 18.73 -11.64
C ASP A 113 -1.64 18.56 -12.03
N ALA A 114 -1.98 18.59 -13.33
CA ALA A 114 -3.34 18.35 -13.80
C ALA A 114 -3.80 16.89 -13.67
N GLU A 115 -2.87 15.93 -13.50
CA GLU A 115 -3.23 14.53 -13.31
C GLU A 115 -3.94 14.28 -11.98
N TYR A 116 -5.05 13.56 -12.04
CA TYR A 116 -5.71 13.01 -10.85
C TYR A 116 -5.04 11.71 -10.42
N GLU A 117 -4.66 11.62 -9.15
CA GLU A 117 -4.11 10.40 -8.58
C GLU A 117 -5.22 9.35 -8.38
N PRO A 118 -5.09 8.13 -8.94
CA PRO A 118 -6.10 7.10 -8.75
C PRO A 118 -6.10 6.57 -7.31
N GLY A 119 -7.26 6.62 -6.65
CA GLY A 119 -7.47 6.16 -5.28
C GLY A 119 -7.62 4.64 -5.18
N LEU A 120 -6.78 3.86 -5.85
CA LEU A 120 -6.86 2.40 -5.94
C LEU A 120 -6.13 1.67 -4.81
N GLY A 121 -5.78 2.36 -3.75
CA GLY A 121 -5.13 1.81 -2.57
C GLY A 121 -5.31 2.69 -1.35
N ASN A 122 -5.12 2.11 -0.17
CA ASN A 122 -5.29 2.79 1.11
C ASN A 122 -3.95 3.18 1.75
N GLY A 123 -2.97 2.27 1.76
CA GLY A 123 -1.75 2.47 2.52
C GLY A 123 -0.60 1.56 2.08
N GLY A 124 0.07 0.97 3.08
CA GLY A 124 1.31 0.20 2.88
C GLY A 124 1.18 -0.96 1.92
N LEU A 125 0.10 -1.75 2.02
CA LEU A 125 -0.13 -2.92 1.18
C LEU A 125 -0.28 -2.54 -0.31
N GLY A 126 -1.11 -1.55 -0.61
CA GLY A 126 -1.32 -1.09 -1.99
C GLY A 126 -0.11 -0.36 -2.57
N ARG A 127 0.63 0.40 -1.74
CA ARG A 127 1.85 1.05 -2.22
C ARG A 127 2.99 0.03 -2.45
N LEU A 128 3.07 -1.01 -1.61
CA LEU A 128 4.02 -2.10 -1.81
C LEU A 128 3.78 -2.80 -3.16
N ALA A 129 2.53 -3.16 -3.45
CA ALA A 129 2.15 -3.72 -4.74
C ALA A 129 2.58 -2.84 -5.91
N ALA A 130 2.36 -1.52 -5.81
CA ALA A 130 2.77 -0.56 -6.83
C ALA A 130 4.31 -0.45 -6.99
N CYS A 131 5.08 -0.48 -5.88
CA CYS A 131 6.54 -0.53 -5.95
C CYS A 131 7.04 -1.83 -6.58
N PHE A 132 6.41 -2.96 -6.26
CA PHE A 132 6.83 -4.27 -6.76
C PHE A 132 6.60 -4.42 -8.26
N ILE A 133 5.47 -3.95 -8.81
CA ILE A 133 5.25 -4.00 -10.26
C ILE A 133 6.19 -3.05 -11.02
N ASP A 134 6.55 -1.90 -10.46
CA ASP A 134 7.59 -1.00 -10.99
C ASP A 134 8.95 -1.72 -11.03
N SER A 135 9.33 -2.37 -9.94
CA SER A 135 10.60 -3.11 -9.82
C SER A 135 10.65 -4.33 -10.72
N LEU A 136 9.57 -5.10 -10.84
CA LEU A 136 9.51 -6.25 -11.76
C LEU A 136 9.73 -5.82 -13.21
N ALA A 137 9.10 -4.72 -13.63
CA ALA A 137 9.31 -4.16 -14.97
C ALA A 137 10.75 -3.64 -15.14
N SER A 138 11.31 -2.98 -14.13
CA SER A 138 12.67 -2.41 -14.16
C SER A 138 13.74 -3.50 -14.18
N LEU A 139 13.53 -4.62 -13.50
CA LEU A 139 14.39 -5.80 -13.54
C LEU A 139 14.18 -6.66 -14.81
N GLY A 140 13.22 -6.33 -15.65
CA GLY A 140 12.92 -7.11 -16.86
C GLY A 140 12.17 -8.42 -16.60
N VAL A 141 11.56 -8.59 -15.44
CA VAL A 141 10.79 -9.79 -15.08
C VAL A 141 9.39 -9.70 -15.68
N PRO A 142 8.93 -10.73 -16.43
CA PRO A 142 7.56 -10.72 -16.97
C PRO A 142 6.54 -10.83 -15.84
N ALA A 143 5.64 -9.87 -15.76
CA ALA A 143 4.66 -9.83 -14.68
C ALA A 143 3.33 -9.22 -15.09
N PHE A 144 2.27 -9.70 -14.41
CA PHE A 144 0.93 -9.14 -14.44
C PHE A 144 0.55 -8.73 -13.01
N GLY A 145 0.22 -7.47 -12.80
CA GLY A 145 -0.54 -7.07 -11.63
C GLY A 145 -2.03 -7.32 -11.88
N TYR A 146 -2.72 -7.95 -10.94
CA TYR A 146 -4.15 -8.21 -11.03
C TYR A 146 -4.89 -7.64 -9.82
N GLY A 147 -5.95 -6.87 -10.07
CA GLY A 147 -6.78 -6.26 -9.04
C GLY A 147 -8.13 -5.81 -9.56
N ILE A 148 -8.72 -4.81 -8.90
CA ILE A 148 -10.02 -4.23 -9.26
C ILE A 148 -9.85 -2.75 -9.61
N GLN A 149 -10.51 -2.31 -10.69
CA GLN A 149 -10.66 -0.89 -11.01
C GLN A 149 -11.85 -0.32 -10.22
N TYR A 150 -11.59 0.18 -9.02
CA TYR A 150 -12.66 0.76 -8.20
C TYR A 150 -13.09 2.12 -8.77
N LYS A 151 -14.35 2.22 -9.17
CA LYS A 151 -14.91 3.42 -9.81
C LYS A 151 -14.75 4.70 -8.96
N TYR A 152 -14.87 4.55 -7.64
CA TYR A 152 -14.74 5.64 -6.68
C TYR A 152 -13.56 5.45 -5.73
N GLY A 153 -12.65 4.52 -6.04
CA GLY A 153 -11.46 4.23 -5.27
C GLY A 153 -11.72 3.89 -3.81
N ILE A 154 -10.76 4.24 -2.94
CA ILE A 154 -11.02 4.46 -1.54
C ILE A 154 -11.61 5.88 -1.39
N PHE A 155 -12.39 6.13 -0.35
CA PHE A 155 -12.99 7.46 -0.14
C PHE A 155 -11.94 8.60 -0.13
N LYS A 156 -12.35 9.78 -0.56
CA LYS A 156 -11.63 11.03 -0.37
C LYS A 156 -11.95 11.59 1.01
N GLN A 157 -10.91 11.84 1.80
CA GLN A 157 -11.07 12.38 3.16
C GLN A 157 -11.22 13.89 3.11
N LYS A 158 -12.19 14.40 3.86
CA LYS A 158 -12.35 15.81 4.23
C LYS A 158 -12.54 15.91 5.73
N PHE A 159 -12.43 17.10 6.27
CA PHE A 159 -12.81 17.41 7.64
C PHE A 159 -13.99 18.37 7.67
N ASP A 160 -14.92 18.10 8.58
CA ASP A 160 -16.02 19.03 8.85
C ASP A 160 -15.58 20.20 9.76
N LYS A 161 -16.50 21.10 10.06
CA LYS A 161 -16.25 22.27 10.94
C LYS A 161 -15.79 21.88 12.36
N ASP A 162 -16.13 20.68 12.81
CA ASP A 162 -15.80 20.16 14.13
C ASP A 162 -14.52 19.30 14.14
N GLY A 163 -13.82 19.24 12.99
CA GLY A 163 -12.58 18.48 12.81
C GLY A 163 -12.78 16.99 12.60
N LYS A 164 -14.00 16.52 12.38
CA LYS A 164 -14.30 15.10 12.14
C LYS A 164 -14.00 14.70 10.71
N GLN A 165 -13.53 13.46 10.53
CA GLN A 165 -13.40 12.88 9.20
C GLN A 165 -14.76 12.70 8.53
N VAL A 166 -14.85 13.17 7.30
CA VAL A 166 -15.96 12.94 6.38
C VAL A 166 -15.44 12.23 5.15
N GLU A 167 -16.09 11.14 4.77
CA GLU A 167 -15.77 10.34 3.61
C GLU A 167 -16.62 10.79 2.41
N THR A 168 -15.97 11.05 1.28
CA THR A 168 -16.64 11.38 0.01
C THR A 168 -16.10 10.49 -1.10
N PRO A 169 -16.90 10.22 -2.16
CA PRO A 169 -16.40 9.44 -3.28
C PRO A 169 -15.17 10.10 -3.94
N ASP A 170 -14.22 9.29 -4.35
CA ASP A 170 -13.09 9.75 -5.15
C ASP A 170 -13.43 9.60 -6.64
N TYR A 171 -13.73 10.71 -7.31
CA TYR A 171 -14.13 10.74 -8.73
C TYR A 171 -12.91 10.77 -9.66
N TRP A 172 -11.91 9.94 -9.42
CA TRP A 172 -10.66 9.93 -10.18
C TRP A 172 -10.83 9.59 -11.67
N LEU A 173 -11.93 8.94 -12.06
CA LEU A 173 -12.31 8.65 -13.47
C LEU A 173 -13.17 9.73 -14.11
N ALA A 174 -13.51 10.82 -13.40
CA ALA A 174 -14.44 11.82 -13.90
C ALA A 174 -13.84 12.72 -15.00
N ASN A 175 -12.52 12.93 -14.97
CA ASN A 175 -11.80 13.66 -15.99
C ASN A 175 -11.06 12.62 -16.82
N GLU A 176 -11.44 12.45 -18.07
CA GLU A 176 -10.88 11.50 -19.01
C GLU A 176 -9.55 10.85 -18.55
N GLU A 177 -9.61 9.60 -18.13
CA GLU A 177 -8.46 8.85 -17.64
C GLU A 177 -7.72 8.23 -18.84
N PRO A 178 -6.52 8.73 -19.22
CA PRO A 178 -5.88 8.37 -20.49
C PRO A 178 -5.09 7.06 -20.47
N TRP A 179 -4.84 6.47 -19.27
CA TRP A 179 -3.91 5.35 -19.10
C TRP A 179 -4.57 3.98 -19.27
N GLY A 180 -5.81 3.85 -18.85
CA GLY A 180 -6.55 2.59 -18.90
C GLY A 180 -7.06 2.26 -20.29
N HIS A 181 -6.82 1.03 -20.75
CA HIS A 181 -7.40 0.50 -21.97
C HIS A 181 -8.44 -0.57 -21.64
N ILE A 182 -9.69 -0.30 -21.96
CA ILE A 182 -10.81 -1.22 -21.74
C ILE A 182 -10.91 -2.18 -22.92
N ASP A 183 -10.94 -3.50 -22.66
CA ASP A 183 -11.11 -4.51 -23.71
C ASP A 183 -12.31 -5.41 -23.43
N TYR A 184 -13.44 -5.07 -24.02
CA TYR A 184 -14.68 -5.85 -23.90
C TYR A 184 -14.63 -7.23 -24.59
N ASN A 185 -13.63 -7.50 -25.44
CA ASN A 185 -13.50 -8.78 -26.15
C ASN A 185 -12.75 -9.83 -25.31
N ARG A 186 -12.17 -9.42 -24.17
CA ARG A 186 -11.39 -10.29 -23.27
C ARG A 186 -11.99 -10.37 -21.88
N ASP A 187 -13.30 -10.09 -21.76
CA ASP A 187 -14.00 -10.23 -20.49
C ASP A 187 -14.02 -11.68 -20.01
N GLN A 188 -14.10 -11.86 -18.71
CA GLN A 188 -14.22 -13.16 -18.06
C GLN A 188 -15.56 -13.26 -17.35
N LYS A 189 -16.17 -14.45 -17.40
CA LYS A 189 -17.39 -14.72 -16.67
C LYS A 189 -17.07 -15.12 -15.24
N VAL A 190 -17.66 -14.43 -14.26
CA VAL A 190 -17.57 -14.78 -12.84
C VAL A 190 -18.97 -15.02 -12.30
N SER A 191 -19.16 -16.15 -11.63
CA SER A 191 -20.48 -16.62 -11.20
C SER A 191 -20.60 -16.70 -9.69
N PHE A 192 -21.82 -16.55 -9.16
CA PHE A 192 -22.10 -16.53 -7.73
C PHE A 192 -23.36 -17.27 -7.38
N GLY A 193 -23.43 -17.76 -6.13
CA GLY A 193 -24.61 -18.37 -5.53
C GLY A 193 -25.05 -19.69 -6.17
N GLY A 194 -26.31 -19.99 -6.02
CA GLY A 194 -26.88 -21.19 -6.61
C GLY A 194 -26.66 -22.47 -5.78
N LYS A 195 -26.43 -23.59 -6.46
CA LYS A 195 -26.28 -24.90 -5.82
C LYS A 195 -25.33 -25.81 -6.58
N VAL A 196 -24.79 -26.78 -5.89
CA VAL A 196 -24.03 -27.89 -6.48
C VAL A 196 -24.98 -29.07 -6.71
N VAL A 197 -24.89 -29.70 -7.88
CA VAL A 197 -25.64 -30.88 -8.26
C VAL A 197 -24.66 -32.02 -8.52
N GLU A 198 -24.93 -33.17 -7.92
CA GLU A 198 -24.19 -34.39 -8.20
C GLU A 198 -24.82 -35.10 -9.43
N ASN A 199 -23.99 -35.39 -10.42
CA ASN A 199 -24.40 -36.07 -11.65
C ASN A 199 -24.41 -37.58 -11.46
N ALA A 200 -25.07 -38.30 -12.39
CA ALA A 200 -25.20 -39.75 -12.33
C ALA A 200 -23.85 -40.51 -12.36
N ASP A 201 -22.81 -39.89 -12.88
CA ASP A 201 -21.44 -40.41 -12.92
C ASP A 201 -20.57 -40.06 -11.67
N GLY A 202 -21.20 -39.38 -10.67
CA GLY A 202 -20.54 -38.95 -9.45
C GLY A 202 -19.74 -37.64 -9.59
N THR A 203 -19.71 -37.04 -10.78
CA THR A 203 -19.16 -35.69 -10.96
C THR A 203 -20.09 -34.63 -10.38
N LYS A 204 -19.57 -33.48 -10.08
CA LYS A 204 -20.32 -32.33 -9.51
C LYS A 204 -20.39 -31.17 -10.48
N THR A 205 -21.57 -30.60 -10.62
CA THR A 205 -21.79 -29.39 -11.43
C THR A 205 -22.31 -28.26 -10.57
N TRP A 206 -21.60 -27.13 -10.59
CA TRP A 206 -22.12 -25.90 -9.98
C TRP A 206 -23.13 -25.24 -10.92
N GLN A 207 -24.34 -25.00 -10.42
CA GLN A 207 -25.39 -24.23 -11.07
C GLN A 207 -25.50 -22.88 -10.38
N PRO A 208 -24.81 -21.83 -10.88
CA PRO A 208 -24.80 -20.52 -10.24
C PRO A 208 -26.15 -19.82 -10.34
N ALA A 209 -26.44 -18.93 -9.39
CA ALA A 209 -27.65 -18.13 -9.39
C ALA A 209 -27.58 -16.92 -10.31
N TRP A 210 -26.40 -16.33 -10.42
CA TRP A 210 -26.12 -15.13 -11.23
C TRP A 210 -24.65 -15.04 -11.62
N SER A 211 -24.35 -14.18 -12.60
CA SER A 211 -23.00 -14.01 -13.11
C SER A 211 -22.75 -12.56 -13.47
N VAL A 212 -21.47 -12.17 -13.45
CA VAL A 212 -21.01 -10.86 -13.89
C VAL A 212 -19.93 -11.02 -14.96
N ARG A 213 -19.76 -9.97 -15.78
CA ARG A 213 -18.65 -9.82 -16.70
C ARG A 213 -17.53 -9.08 -15.97
N ALA A 214 -16.39 -9.69 -15.83
CA ALA A 214 -15.16 -9.03 -15.44
C ALA A 214 -14.48 -8.48 -16.69
N VAL A 215 -14.56 -7.18 -16.91
CA VAL A 215 -13.99 -6.50 -18.08
C VAL A 215 -12.60 -6.00 -17.72
N PRO A 216 -11.53 -6.41 -18.44
CA PRO A 216 -10.18 -5.96 -18.14
C PRO A 216 -9.97 -4.51 -18.56
N VAL A 217 -9.26 -3.77 -17.71
CA VAL A 217 -8.72 -2.45 -17.97
C VAL A 217 -7.21 -2.52 -17.78
N ASP A 218 -6.47 -2.38 -18.87
CA ASP A 218 -5.02 -2.56 -18.90
C ASP A 218 -4.28 -1.24 -18.75
N TYR A 219 -3.37 -1.19 -17.79
CA TYR A 219 -2.42 -0.11 -17.56
C TYR A 219 -1.02 -0.59 -17.88
N LEU A 220 -0.28 0.21 -18.65
CA LEU A 220 1.10 -0.10 -19.02
C LEU A 220 2.05 0.30 -17.88
N VAL A 221 2.92 -0.62 -17.50
CA VAL A 221 3.90 -0.42 -16.42
C VAL A 221 5.31 -0.50 -17.01
N PRO A 222 5.89 0.64 -17.44
CA PRO A 222 7.24 0.65 -17.99
C PRO A 222 8.29 0.47 -16.89
N GLY A 223 9.32 -0.32 -17.18
CA GLY A 223 10.48 -0.46 -16.32
C GLY A 223 11.54 0.61 -16.61
N TYR A 224 12.25 1.04 -15.57
CA TYR A 224 13.29 2.05 -15.67
C TYR A 224 14.47 1.56 -16.51
N LYS A 225 14.65 2.17 -17.68
CA LYS A 225 15.73 1.87 -18.65
C LYS A 225 15.84 0.37 -19.06
N SER A 226 14.82 -0.45 -18.79
CA SER A 226 14.84 -1.88 -19.11
C SER A 226 14.35 -2.21 -20.52
N GLY A 227 13.64 -1.29 -21.17
CA GLY A 227 12.95 -1.54 -22.42
C GLY A 227 11.75 -2.50 -22.30
N ARG A 228 11.38 -2.90 -21.08
CA ARG A 228 10.24 -3.79 -20.78
C ARG A 228 9.05 -2.99 -20.29
N VAL A 229 7.85 -3.45 -20.65
CA VAL A 229 6.58 -2.86 -20.21
C VAL A 229 5.67 -4.00 -19.79
N ASN A 230 5.41 -4.10 -18.49
CA ASN A 230 4.48 -5.06 -17.91
C ASN A 230 3.03 -4.54 -17.94
N THR A 231 2.08 -5.37 -17.53
CA THR A 231 0.65 -5.04 -17.50
C THR A 231 0.15 -5.02 -16.06
N LEU A 232 -0.53 -3.94 -15.68
CA LEU A 232 -1.44 -3.93 -14.55
C LEU A 232 -2.86 -4.06 -15.10
N ARG A 233 -3.48 -5.24 -14.87
CA ARG A 233 -4.85 -5.54 -15.31
C ARG A 233 -5.81 -5.41 -14.16
N LEU A 234 -6.66 -4.42 -14.23
CA LEU A 234 -7.69 -4.15 -13.23
C LEU A 234 -9.07 -4.52 -13.80
N TRP A 235 -9.84 -5.26 -13.02
CA TRP A 235 -11.15 -5.77 -13.44
C TRP A 235 -12.25 -4.78 -13.07
N SER A 236 -13.12 -4.48 -14.05
CA SER A 236 -14.36 -3.71 -13.89
C SER A 236 -15.55 -4.63 -14.02
N ALA A 237 -16.44 -4.64 -13.02
CA ALA A 237 -17.61 -5.50 -13.03
C ALA A 237 -18.74 -4.89 -13.86
N LYS A 238 -19.32 -5.70 -14.76
CA LYS A 238 -20.48 -5.34 -15.59
C LYS A 238 -21.52 -6.45 -15.53
N SER A 239 -22.79 -6.09 -15.75
CA SER A 239 -23.85 -7.10 -15.82
C SER A 239 -23.71 -7.96 -17.06
N TYR A 240 -24.06 -9.23 -16.93
CA TYR A 240 -24.39 -10.11 -18.07
C TYR A 240 -25.80 -9.90 -18.55
N ASP A 241 -26.71 -9.54 -17.64
CA ASP A 241 -28.11 -9.33 -17.96
C ASP A 241 -28.23 -8.05 -18.79
N GLU A 242 -29.04 -8.15 -19.84
CA GLU A 242 -29.40 -6.99 -20.64
C GLU A 242 -30.28 -6.04 -19.80
N PHE A 243 -30.27 -4.76 -20.20
CA PHE A 243 -31.21 -3.80 -19.65
C PHE A 243 -32.66 -4.26 -19.88
N ASP A 244 -33.47 -4.36 -18.82
CA ASP A 244 -34.86 -4.77 -18.95
C ASP A 244 -35.74 -3.66 -19.54
N LEU A 245 -35.75 -3.62 -20.86
CA LEU A 245 -36.54 -2.64 -21.60
C LEU A 245 -38.05 -2.82 -21.34
N LEU A 246 -38.55 -4.02 -21.04
CA LEU A 246 -39.95 -4.25 -20.75
C LEU A 246 -40.34 -3.66 -19.39
N ALA A 247 -39.55 -3.87 -18.35
CA ALA A 247 -39.73 -3.21 -17.06
C ALA A 247 -39.66 -1.67 -17.21
N PHE A 248 -38.68 -1.17 -17.97
CA PHE A 248 -38.54 0.26 -18.23
C PHE A 248 -39.77 0.86 -18.90
N ASN A 249 -40.37 0.14 -19.91
CA ASN A 249 -41.57 0.57 -20.61
C ASN A 249 -42.84 0.48 -19.74
N ARG A 250 -42.79 -0.28 -18.65
CA ARG A 250 -43.85 -0.31 -17.60
C ARG A 250 -43.64 0.76 -16.53
N SER A 251 -42.65 1.65 -16.68
CA SER A 251 -42.24 2.66 -15.70
C SER A 251 -41.61 2.07 -14.42
N GLU A 252 -41.15 0.86 -14.47
CA GLU A 252 -40.43 0.15 -13.39
C GLU A 252 -38.92 0.42 -13.51
N TYR A 253 -38.54 1.70 -13.47
CA TYR A 253 -37.16 2.15 -13.79
C TYR A 253 -36.10 1.56 -12.90
N MET A 254 -36.38 1.41 -11.61
CA MET A 254 -35.45 0.81 -10.65
C MET A 254 -35.24 -0.68 -10.90
N GLU A 255 -36.34 -1.40 -11.22
CA GLU A 255 -36.25 -2.80 -11.56
C GLU A 255 -35.45 -3.05 -12.83
N ALA A 256 -35.63 -2.17 -13.82
CA ALA A 256 -34.93 -2.23 -15.09
C ALA A 256 -33.40 -2.13 -14.98
N VAL A 257 -32.87 -1.49 -13.91
CA VAL A 257 -31.43 -1.27 -13.69
C VAL A 257 -30.84 -2.08 -12.54
N THR A 258 -31.67 -2.82 -11.80
CA THR A 258 -31.21 -3.57 -10.61
C THR A 258 -30.08 -4.57 -10.91
N PRO A 259 -30.11 -5.39 -11.99
CA PRO A 259 -29.00 -6.29 -12.33
C PRO A 259 -27.69 -5.55 -12.59
N GLN A 260 -27.76 -4.42 -13.29
CA GLN A 260 -26.57 -3.59 -13.58
C GLN A 260 -25.98 -3.01 -12.29
N VAL A 261 -26.82 -2.47 -11.42
CA VAL A 261 -26.39 -1.90 -10.14
C VAL A 261 -25.75 -2.97 -9.27
N LYS A 262 -26.35 -4.15 -9.16
CA LYS A 262 -25.82 -5.30 -8.39
C LYS A 262 -24.43 -5.69 -8.88
N ALA A 263 -24.26 -5.87 -10.18
CA ALA A 263 -22.98 -6.24 -10.77
C ALA A 263 -21.92 -5.15 -10.55
N GLU A 264 -22.25 -3.89 -10.85
CA GLU A 264 -21.31 -2.79 -10.75
C GLU A 264 -20.88 -2.48 -9.32
N ASN A 265 -21.68 -2.81 -8.30
CA ASN A 265 -21.31 -2.61 -6.89
C ASN A 265 -20.00 -3.32 -6.52
N ILE A 266 -19.69 -4.45 -7.14
CA ILE A 266 -18.47 -5.21 -6.90
C ILE A 266 -17.22 -4.37 -7.13
N SER A 267 -17.22 -3.51 -8.15
CA SER A 267 -16.06 -2.67 -8.50
C SER A 267 -16.27 -1.17 -8.22
N LYS A 268 -17.10 -0.80 -7.24
CA LYS A 268 -17.31 0.62 -6.90
C LYS A 268 -16.34 1.16 -5.87
N ILE A 269 -16.17 0.48 -4.74
CA ILE A 269 -15.47 1.01 -3.55
C ILE A 269 -14.46 -0.01 -3.03
N LEU A 270 -13.24 0.44 -2.81
CA LEU A 270 -12.24 -0.31 -2.06
C LEU A 270 -12.58 -0.30 -0.56
N TYR A 271 -12.60 -1.47 0.06
CA TYR A 271 -12.94 -1.68 1.47
C TYR A 271 -14.30 -1.09 1.86
N PRO A 272 -15.40 -1.60 1.28
CA PRO A 272 -16.72 -1.24 1.75
C PRO A 272 -16.87 -1.59 3.23
N GLU A 273 -17.77 -0.88 3.90
CA GLU A 273 -18.08 -1.14 5.30
C GLU A 273 -18.61 -2.59 5.48
N ASP A 274 -18.06 -3.34 6.42
CA ASP A 274 -18.25 -4.79 6.58
C ASP A 274 -18.73 -5.23 7.98
N SER A 275 -19.27 -4.31 8.76
CA SER A 275 -19.93 -4.65 10.03
C SER A 275 -21.21 -5.44 9.85
N THR A 276 -21.83 -5.33 8.67
CA THR A 276 -23.07 -6.04 8.32
C THR A 276 -22.83 -7.30 7.48
N LYS A 277 -23.80 -8.22 7.47
CA LYS A 277 -23.73 -9.40 6.57
C LYS A 277 -23.58 -9.00 5.11
N VAL A 278 -24.33 -8.00 4.64
CA VAL A 278 -24.33 -7.53 3.24
C VAL A 278 -22.96 -6.91 2.89
N GLY A 279 -22.35 -6.16 3.82
CA GLY A 279 -21.01 -5.62 3.60
C GLY A 279 -19.92 -6.71 3.52
N LYS A 280 -20.01 -7.73 4.38
CA LYS A 280 -19.13 -8.91 4.30
C LYS A 280 -19.31 -9.68 3.00
N GLU A 281 -20.57 -9.86 2.55
CA GLU A 281 -20.92 -10.49 1.28
C GLU A 281 -20.24 -9.76 0.12
N LEU A 282 -20.37 -8.43 0.04
CA LEU A 282 -19.73 -7.61 -1.00
C LEU A 282 -18.19 -7.74 -0.98
N ARG A 283 -17.57 -7.76 0.19
CA ARG A 283 -16.12 -7.97 0.28
C ARG A 283 -15.67 -9.34 -0.23
N LEU A 284 -16.41 -10.38 0.08
CA LEU A 284 -16.13 -11.73 -0.44
C LEU A 284 -16.38 -11.81 -1.96
N GLU A 285 -17.44 -11.15 -2.45
CA GLU A 285 -17.70 -11.01 -3.89
C GLU A 285 -16.52 -10.33 -4.60
N GLN A 286 -15.98 -9.25 -4.05
CA GLN A 286 -14.82 -8.54 -4.60
C GLN A 286 -13.59 -9.44 -4.68
N GLN A 287 -13.25 -10.15 -3.61
CA GLN A 287 -12.11 -11.05 -3.55
C GLN A 287 -12.21 -12.16 -4.60
N TYR A 288 -13.35 -12.84 -4.67
CA TYR A 288 -13.57 -13.90 -5.63
C TYR A 288 -13.60 -13.37 -7.08
N PHE A 289 -14.27 -12.24 -7.31
CA PHE A 289 -14.42 -11.62 -8.62
C PHE A 289 -13.08 -11.43 -9.34
N PHE A 290 -12.14 -10.71 -8.72
CA PHE A 290 -10.89 -10.41 -9.42
C PHE A 290 -9.96 -11.62 -9.52
N VAL A 291 -10.01 -12.52 -8.55
CA VAL A 291 -9.16 -13.72 -8.54
C VAL A 291 -9.62 -14.73 -9.60
N SER A 292 -10.92 -15.02 -9.67
CA SER A 292 -11.49 -15.91 -10.69
C SER A 292 -11.20 -15.38 -12.09
N ALA A 293 -11.46 -14.09 -12.34
CA ALA A 293 -11.17 -13.46 -13.62
C ALA A 293 -9.67 -13.55 -13.99
N SER A 294 -8.77 -13.35 -13.01
CA SER A 294 -7.32 -13.39 -13.22
C SER A 294 -6.80 -14.79 -13.55
N LEU A 295 -7.34 -15.82 -12.91
CA LEU A 295 -6.96 -17.21 -13.19
C LEU A 295 -7.39 -17.64 -14.59
N HIS A 296 -8.63 -17.35 -15.00
CA HIS A 296 -9.11 -17.62 -16.34
C HIS A 296 -8.33 -16.84 -17.40
N ASP A 297 -8.03 -15.57 -17.11
CA ASP A 297 -7.21 -14.76 -17.99
C ASP A 297 -5.80 -15.32 -18.18
N ALA A 298 -5.14 -15.78 -17.10
CA ALA A 298 -3.82 -16.37 -17.19
C ALA A 298 -3.84 -17.64 -18.05
N ILE A 299 -4.85 -18.50 -17.90
CA ILE A 299 -5.01 -19.69 -18.77
C ILE A 299 -5.16 -19.24 -20.22
N ARG A 300 -6.01 -18.27 -20.51
CA ARG A 300 -6.21 -17.73 -21.87
C ARG A 300 -4.92 -17.15 -22.46
N VAL A 301 -4.14 -16.42 -21.64
CA VAL A 301 -2.87 -15.77 -22.08
C VAL A 301 -1.80 -16.78 -22.41
N PHE A 302 -1.60 -17.79 -21.56
CA PHE A 302 -0.50 -18.75 -21.71
C PHE A 302 -0.83 -19.95 -22.62
N TYR A 303 -2.11 -20.17 -22.93
CA TYR A 303 -2.55 -21.24 -23.84
C TYR A 303 -3.47 -20.70 -24.94
N PRO A 304 -3.01 -19.76 -25.76
CA PRO A 304 -3.85 -19.07 -26.73
C PRO A 304 -4.40 -20.02 -27.78
N GLY A 305 -5.73 -19.98 -27.98
CA GLY A 305 -6.43 -20.77 -29.01
C GLY A 305 -6.49 -22.27 -28.73
N GLN A 306 -6.20 -22.72 -27.52
CA GLN A 306 -6.31 -24.12 -27.12
C GLN A 306 -7.59 -24.33 -26.31
N ASP A 307 -8.51 -25.17 -26.81
CA ASP A 307 -9.77 -25.48 -26.11
C ASP A 307 -9.54 -26.37 -24.87
N LYS A 308 -8.56 -27.26 -24.91
CA LYS A 308 -8.16 -28.15 -23.81
C LYS A 308 -6.65 -28.18 -23.66
N PRO A 309 -6.07 -27.15 -23.06
CA PRO A 309 -4.62 -27.11 -22.82
C PRO A 309 -4.19 -28.13 -21.76
N ASP A 310 -2.94 -28.56 -21.85
CA ASP A 310 -2.30 -29.34 -20.79
C ASP A 310 -1.88 -28.41 -19.64
N LEU A 311 -2.76 -28.28 -18.65
CA LEU A 311 -2.54 -27.40 -17.49
C LEU A 311 -1.59 -27.99 -16.44
N THR A 312 -1.07 -29.21 -16.63
CA THR A 312 0.01 -29.75 -15.77
C THR A 312 1.26 -28.88 -15.89
N THR A 313 1.41 -28.15 -17.00
CA THR A 313 2.50 -27.21 -17.25
C THR A 313 2.26 -25.79 -16.72
N PHE A 314 1.05 -25.49 -16.22
CA PHE A 314 0.66 -24.15 -15.77
C PHE A 314 1.61 -23.54 -14.72
N PRO A 315 2.06 -24.28 -13.68
CA PRO A 315 3.03 -23.75 -12.72
C PRO A 315 4.41 -23.40 -13.29
N ASN A 316 4.71 -23.89 -14.50
CA ASN A 316 5.94 -23.54 -15.23
C ASN A 316 5.78 -22.29 -16.10
N LYS A 317 4.53 -21.83 -16.32
CA LYS A 317 4.22 -20.65 -17.11
C LYS A 317 4.03 -19.41 -16.24
N ILE A 318 3.37 -19.58 -15.10
CA ILE A 318 3.08 -18.47 -14.18
C ILE A 318 3.08 -18.95 -12.73
N VAL A 319 3.57 -18.10 -11.85
CA VAL A 319 3.44 -18.23 -10.39
C VAL A 319 2.61 -17.06 -9.87
N PHE A 320 1.67 -17.32 -8.96
CA PHE A 320 0.86 -16.29 -8.33
C PHE A 320 1.35 -15.98 -6.93
N GLN A 321 1.54 -14.69 -6.65
CA GLN A 321 1.78 -14.19 -5.30
C GLN A 321 0.50 -13.62 -4.71
N LEU A 322 0.09 -14.17 -3.57
CA LEU A 322 -1.08 -13.72 -2.81
C LEU A 322 -0.65 -12.58 -1.88
N ASN A 323 -1.07 -11.37 -2.19
CA ASN A 323 -0.78 -10.20 -1.35
C ASN A 323 -1.82 -10.12 -0.22
N ASP A 324 -1.46 -10.64 0.94
CA ASP A 324 -2.32 -10.92 2.08
C ASP A 324 -3.35 -12.04 1.79
N THR A 325 -4.40 -12.14 2.62
CA THR A 325 -5.44 -13.18 2.53
C THR A 325 -6.52 -12.85 1.51
N HIS A 326 -6.59 -11.62 1.02
CA HIS A 326 -7.63 -11.18 0.10
C HIS A 326 -7.78 -12.06 -1.15
N PRO A 327 -6.70 -12.56 -1.79
CA PRO A 327 -6.83 -13.42 -2.96
C PRO A 327 -6.78 -14.93 -2.65
N VAL A 328 -6.82 -15.36 -1.39
CA VAL A 328 -6.65 -16.78 -1.01
C VAL A 328 -7.74 -17.69 -1.55
N ILE A 329 -8.94 -17.16 -1.81
CA ILE A 329 -10.03 -17.90 -2.47
C ILE A 329 -9.61 -18.44 -3.86
N GLY A 330 -8.50 -17.97 -4.41
CA GLY A 330 -7.89 -18.48 -5.64
C GLY A 330 -7.45 -19.94 -5.54
N ILE A 331 -7.11 -20.43 -4.35
CA ILE A 331 -6.72 -21.82 -4.15
C ILE A 331 -7.88 -22.77 -4.46
N PRO A 332 -9.05 -22.67 -3.80
CA PRO A 332 -10.21 -23.50 -4.17
C PRO A 332 -10.77 -23.15 -5.55
N GLU A 333 -10.62 -21.92 -6.06
CA GLU A 333 -11.03 -21.57 -7.41
C GLU A 333 -10.18 -22.26 -8.48
N LEU A 334 -8.86 -22.31 -8.35
CA LEU A 334 -8.03 -23.04 -9.31
C LEU A 334 -8.33 -24.54 -9.25
N MET A 335 -8.58 -25.11 -8.06
CA MET A 335 -9.04 -26.49 -7.93
C MET A 335 -10.36 -26.71 -8.69
N ARG A 336 -11.35 -25.80 -8.52
CA ARG A 336 -12.62 -25.88 -9.23
C ARG A 336 -12.44 -25.81 -10.74
N ILE A 337 -11.65 -24.86 -11.23
CA ILE A 337 -11.35 -24.73 -12.67
C ILE A 337 -10.75 -26.02 -13.20
N LEU A 338 -9.70 -26.55 -12.55
CA LEU A 338 -9.02 -27.76 -13.00
C LEU A 338 -9.93 -28.98 -12.99
N ILE A 339 -10.74 -29.18 -11.95
CA ILE A 339 -11.59 -30.35 -11.80
C ILE A 339 -12.88 -30.21 -12.65
N ASP A 340 -13.61 -29.10 -12.48
CA ASP A 340 -14.95 -28.98 -13.02
C ASP A 340 -14.98 -28.52 -14.49
N GLU A 341 -13.99 -27.71 -14.93
CA GLU A 341 -13.95 -27.19 -16.30
C GLU A 341 -13.00 -28.01 -17.21
N TYR A 342 -11.88 -28.50 -16.65
CA TYR A 342 -10.88 -29.22 -17.44
C TYR A 342 -10.82 -30.73 -17.17
N GLY A 343 -11.54 -31.22 -16.13
CA GLY A 343 -11.70 -32.66 -15.89
C GLY A 343 -10.51 -33.36 -15.26
N TYR A 344 -9.60 -32.62 -14.60
CA TYR A 344 -8.49 -33.24 -13.86
C TYR A 344 -8.99 -33.96 -12.61
N ASP A 345 -8.31 -35.04 -12.24
CA ASP A 345 -8.51 -35.67 -10.93
C ASP A 345 -8.02 -34.75 -9.79
N TRP A 346 -8.42 -35.07 -8.56
CA TRP A 346 -8.11 -34.26 -7.39
C TRP A 346 -6.63 -34.12 -7.12
N ASP A 347 -5.85 -35.20 -7.22
CA ASP A 347 -4.43 -35.22 -6.87
C ASP A 347 -3.62 -34.41 -7.86
N THR A 348 -3.94 -34.55 -9.16
CA THR A 348 -3.34 -33.75 -10.22
C THR A 348 -3.67 -32.25 -10.05
N ALA A 349 -4.93 -31.93 -9.81
CA ALA A 349 -5.39 -30.55 -9.58
C ALA A 349 -4.71 -29.95 -8.34
N TRP A 350 -4.58 -30.69 -7.25
CA TRP A 350 -3.91 -30.26 -6.04
C TRP A 350 -2.42 -30.02 -6.27
N SER A 351 -1.74 -30.92 -7.00
CA SER A 351 -0.33 -30.74 -7.34
C SER A 351 -0.07 -29.50 -8.21
N ILE A 352 -0.95 -29.17 -9.14
CA ILE A 352 -0.87 -27.94 -9.94
C ILE A 352 -1.08 -26.72 -9.02
N THR A 353 -2.15 -26.73 -8.22
CA THR A 353 -2.55 -25.60 -7.37
C THR A 353 -1.46 -25.22 -6.36
N THR A 354 -0.92 -26.21 -5.64
CA THR A 354 0.08 -25.95 -4.61
C THR A 354 1.42 -25.43 -5.15
N LYS A 355 1.73 -25.71 -6.42
CA LYS A 355 2.92 -25.17 -7.10
C LYS A 355 2.69 -23.80 -7.74
N THR A 356 1.43 -23.36 -7.82
CA THR A 356 1.04 -22.10 -8.48
C THR A 356 1.04 -20.94 -7.52
N PHE A 357 0.65 -21.11 -6.26
CA PHE A 357 0.45 -20.03 -5.30
C PHE A 357 1.56 -19.94 -4.25
N ASN A 358 1.86 -18.69 -3.87
CA ASN A 358 2.68 -18.33 -2.72
C ASN A 358 1.98 -17.22 -1.93
N TYR A 359 2.19 -17.19 -0.61
CA TYR A 359 1.46 -16.30 0.29
C TYR A 359 2.40 -15.35 1.03
N THR A 360 2.14 -14.05 0.92
CA THR A 360 2.73 -13.02 1.77
C THR A 360 1.75 -12.68 2.89
N CYS A 361 2.13 -12.95 4.15
CA CYS A 361 1.36 -12.55 5.32
C CYS A 361 1.77 -11.14 5.75
N HIS A 362 0.80 -10.24 5.94
CA HIS A 362 1.04 -8.88 6.45
C HIS A 362 0.55 -8.70 7.88
N THR A 363 0.10 -9.76 8.53
CA THR A 363 -0.54 -9.73 9.85
C THR A 363 0.35 -10.39 10.89
N LEU A 364 0.42 -9.82 12.10
CA LEU A 364 1.17 -10.36 13.23
C LEU A 364 0.27 -11.04 14.28
N LEU A 365 -0.94 -10.51 14.45
CA LEU A 365 -1.86 -10.97 15.48
C LEU A 365 -2.70 -12.14 14.95
N PRO A 366 -2.67 -13.34 15.58
CA PRO A 366 -3.49 -14.48 15.17
C PRO A 366 -4.98 -14.14 15.08
N GLU A 367 -5.50 -13.33 16.00
CA GLU A 367 -6.89 -12.90 16.06
C GLU A 367 -7.28 -11.92 14.95
N ALA A 368 -6.31 -11.29 14.27
CA ALA A 368 -6.53 -10.39 13.15
C ALA A 368 -6.43 -11.10 11.78
N LEU A 369 -6.11 -12.39 11.75
CA LEU A 369 -6.14 -13.19 10.53
C LEU A 369 -7.57 -13.31 10.01
N GLU A 370 -7.74 -13.17 8.69
CA GLU A 370 -9.06 -13.19 8.06
C GLU A 370 -9.77 -14.54 8.21
N VAL A 371 -10.98 -14.47 8.71
CA VAL A 371 -11.87 -15.64 8.90
C VAL A 371 -13.23 -15.33 8.27
N TRP A 372 -13.71 -16.22 7.40
CA TRP A 372 -15.04 -16.11 6.80
C TRP A 372 -16.03 -17.10 7.41
N PRO A 373 -17.26 -16.66 7.72
CA PRO A 373 -18.32 -17.62 8.07
C PRO A 373 -18.53 -18.63 6.95
N ALA A 374 -18.53 -19.92 7.29
CA ALA A 374 -18.73 -20.98 6.31
C ALA A 374 -20.10 -20.85 5.59
N SER A 375 -21.13 -20.40 6.32
CA SER A 375 -22.45 -20.12 5.74
C SER A 375 -22.39 -19.07 4.63
N LEU A 376 -21.58 -18.02 4.79
CA LEU A 376 -21.44 -16.97 3.78
C LEU A 376 -20.74 -17.50 2.52
N ILE A 377 -19.67 -18.27 2.69
CA ILE A 377 -19.00 -18.92 1.54
C ILE A 377 -19.97 -19.90 0.87
N GLY A 378 -20.73 -20.69 1.64
CA GLY A 378 -21.71 -21.65 1.10
C GLY A 378 -22.86 -20.98 0.34
N GLU A 379 -23.31 -19.80 0.77
CA GLU A 379 -24.35 -19.04 0.05
C GLU A 379 -23.82 -18.44 -1.26
N LEU A 380 -22.61 -17.90 -1.28
CA LEU A 380 -22.02 -17.25 -2.45
C LEU A 380 -21.28 -18.20 -3.39
N LEU A 381 -20.58 -19.16 -2.82
CA LEU A 381 -19.61 -20.03 -3.50
C LEU A 381 -19.75 -21.48 -3.02
N PRO A 382 -20.91 -22.12 -3.22
CA PRO A 382 -21.21 -23.42 -2.64
C PRO A 382 -20.22 -24.52 -3.08
N ARG A 383 -19.74 -24.47 -4.33
CA ARG A 383 -18.76 -25.44 -4.83
C ARG A 383 -17.38 -25.26 -4.16
N HIS A 384 -17.00 -24.03 -3.90
CA HIS A 384 -15.73 -23.72 -3.22
C HIS A 384 -15.74 -24.18 -1.77
N LEU A 385 -16.87 -24.07 -1.07
CA LEU A 385 -16.98 -24.60 0.30
C LEU A 385 -16.77 -26.12 0.33
N GLU A 386 -17.39 -26.89 -0.58
CA GLU A 386 -17.14 -28.33 -0.68
C GLU A 386 -15.68 -28.66 -0.97
N ILE A 387 -15.01 -27.87 -1.81
CA ILE A 387 -13.58 -28.05 -2.11
C ILE A 387 -12.74 -27.75 -0.87
N ILE A 388 -13.05 -26.66 -0.13
CA ILE A 388 -12.35 -26.31 1.11
C ILE A 388 -12.51 -27.39 2.18
N GLU A 389 -13.73 -27.93 2.33
CA GLU A 389 -13.99 -29.07 3.24
C GLU A 389 -13.12 -30.28 2.89
N LYS A 390 -13.02 -30.61 1.61
CA LYS A 390 -12.16 -31.72 1.15
C LYS A 390 -10.66 -31.42 1.35
N ILE A 391 -10.21 -30.18 1.10
CA ILE A 391 -8.84 -29.74 1.40
C ILE A 391 -8.55 -29.90 2.91
N ASN A 392 -9.48 -29.49 3.77
CA ASN A 392 -9.33 -29.63 5.21
C ASN A 392 -9.25 -31.10 5.64
N ALA A 393 -10.11 -31.99 5.10
CA ALA A 393 -10.08 -33.41 5.40
C ALA A 393 -8.71 -34.03 5.00
N GLN A 394 -8.22 -33.71 3.80
CA GLN A 394 -6.90 -34.14 3.33
C GLN A 394 -5.79 -33.64 4.25
N PHE A 395 -5.86 -32.38 4.67
CA PHE A 395 -4.89 -31.77 5.58
C PHE A 395 -4.85 -32.46 6.95
N GLU A 396 -6.04 -32.72 7.54
CA GLU A 396 -6.12 -33.43 8.81
C GLU A 396 -5.55 -34.85 8.72
N ASP A 397 -5.80 -35.56 7.62
CA ASP A 397 -5.25 -36.92 7.43
C ASP A 397 -3.73 -36.88 7.22
N GLU A 398 -3.21 -35.88 6.54
CA GLU A 398 -1.77 -35.66 6.43
C GLU A 398 -1.13 -35.38 7.80
N LEU A 399 -1.72 -34.50 8.62
CA LEU A 399 -1.25 -34.21 9.97
C LEU A 399 -1.25 -35.46 10.87
N LYS A 400 -2.32 -36.29 10.80
CA LYS A 400 -2.38 -37.57 11.51
C LYS A 400 -1.24 -38.50 11.08
N SER A 401 -0.98 -38.60 9.77
CA SER A 401 0.10 -39.42 9.22
C SER A 401 1.50 -38.97 9.68
N LYS A 402 1.68 -37.68 9.94
CA LYS A 402 2.89 -37.06 10.46
C LYS A 402 3.01 -37.21 12.02
N GLY A 403 2.01 -37.81 12.68
CA GLY A 403 2.01 -38.00 14.11
C GLY A 403 1.68 -36.75 14.93
N VAL A 404 1.05 -35.75 14.33
CA VAL A 404 0.58 -34.54 15.04
C VAL A 404 -0.55 -34.93 15.98
N ASP A 405 -0.54 -34.39 17.21
CA ASP A 405 -1.56 -34.70 18.20
C ASP A 405 -2.94 -34.11 17.86
N LYS A 406 -3.98 -34.72 18.40
CA LYS A 406 -5.38 -34.37 18.05
C LYS A 406 -5.74 -32.92 18.36
N ASN A 407 -5.20 -32.33 19.42
CA ASN A 407 -5.53 -30.94 19.79
C ASN A 407 -4.87 -29.97 18.80
N THR A 408 -3.61 -30.19 18.50
CA THR A 408 -2.87 -29.41 17.49
C THR A 408 -3.53 -29.50 16.13
N ILE A 409 -4.00 -30.69 15.70
CA ILE A 409 -4.77 -30.84 14.44
C ILE A 409 -6.02 -29.98 14.46
N LYS A 410 -6.78 -29.97 15.56
CA LYS A 410 -7.98 -29.14 15.72
C LYS A 410 -7.63 -27.64 15.66
N ASP A 411 -6.53 -27.23 16.29
CA ASP A 411 -6.08 -25.85 16.27
C ASP A 411 -5.61 -25.39 14.88
N MET A 412 -5.10 -26.30 14.06
CA MET A 412 -4.66 -26.04 12.69
C MET A 412 -5.79 -26.15 11.64
N ALA A 413 -6.99 -26.58 12.02
CA ALA A 413 -8.08 -26.79 11.07
C ALA A 413 -8.34 -25.54 10.19
N ILE A 414 -8.39 -25.75 8.89
CA ILE A 414 -8.72 -24.71 7.89
C ILE A 414 -10.23 -24.41 7.96
N TYR A 415 -11.03 -25.46 8.04
CA TYR A 415 -12.47 -25.42 8.18
C TYR A 415 -12.90 -25.97 9.54
N THR A 416 -13.64 -25.19 10.31
CA THR A 416 -14.07 -25.53 11.67
C THR A 416 -15.51 -25.99 11.78
N GLY A 417 -16.21 -26.13 10.64
CA GLY A 417 -17.65 -26.40 10.58
C GLY A 417 -18.50 -25.13 10.45
N ASP A 418 -18.09 -24.04 11.09
CA ASP A 418 -18.77 -22.74 11.07
C ASP A 418 -17.96 -21.64 10.40
N ALA A 419 -16.65 -21.82 10.22
CA ALA A 419 -15.76 -20.82 9.68
C ALA A 419 -14.63 -21.39 8.82
N VAL A 420 -14.09 -20.55 7.93
CA VAL A 420 -12.91 -20.84 7.11
C VAL A 420 -11.80 -19.84 7.46
N ARG A 421 -10.63 -20.36 7.82
CA ARG A 421 -9.44 -19.60 8.20
C ARG A 421 -8.53 -19.41 6.97
N MET A 422 -8.56 -18.22 6.39
CA MET A 422 -7.95 -17.97 5.09
C MET A 422 -6.41 -18.08 5.12
N ALA A 423 -5.75 -17.59 6.16
CA ALA A 423 -4.30 -17.72 6.29
C ALA A 423 -3.84 -19.19 6.40
N TYR A 424 -4.64 -20.04 7.03
CA TYR A 424 -4.37 -21.47 7.15
C TYR A 424 -4.52 -22.17 5.80
N LEU A 425 -5.57 -21.82 5.06
CA LEU A 425 -5.76 -22.29 3.69
C LEU A 425 -4.60 -21.88 2.79
N ALA A 426 -4.16 -20.63 2.88
CA ALA A 426 -3.01 -20.11 2.11
C ALA A 426 -1.72 -20.83 2.45
N THR A 427 -1.47 -21.10 3.73
CA THR A 427 -0.25 -21.75 4.20
C THR A 427 -0.17 -23.21 3.74
N TYR A 428 -1.27 -23.94 3.80
CA TYR A 428 -1.32 -25.32 3.33
C TYR A 428 -1.32 -25.41 1.81
N GLY A 429 -2.17 -24.61 1.15
CA GLY A 429 -2.38 -24.64 -0.30
C GLY A 429 -1.34 -23.92 -1.16
N GLY A 430 -0.40 -23.19 -0.54
CA GLY A 430 0.70 -22.52 -1.23
C GLY A 430 2.04 -23.21 -1.07
N SER A 431 3.01 -22.88 -1.93
CA SER A 431 4.38 -23.40 -1.83
C SER A 431 5.17 -22.75 -0.69
N HIS A 432 5.09 -21.42 -0.59
CA HIS A 432 5.85 -20.63 0.38
C HIS A 432 4.95 -19.62 1.11
N VAL A 433 5.36 -19.31 2.33
CA VAL A 433 4.81 -18.23 3.14
C VAL A 433 5.97 -17.31 3.52
N ASN A 434 5.85 -16.02 3.24
CA ASN A 434 6.86 -15.08 3.69
C ASN A 434 6.27 -13.99 4.59
N GLY A 435 7.10 -13.57 5.55
CA GLY A 435 6.97 -12.31 6.23
C GLY A 435 7.63 -11.18 5.46
N VAL A 436 7.48 -9.95 5.95
CA VAL A 436 7.84 -8.71 5.23
C VAL A 436 8.91 -7.88 5.94
N ALA A 437 9.46 -8.39 7.02
CA ALA A 437 10.65 -7.95 7.75
C ALA A 437 11.19 -9.12 8.56
N GLU A 438 12.46 -9.09 8.97
CA GLU A 438 13.08 -10.19 9.70
C GLU A 438 12.36 -10.51 11.01
N LEU A 439 12.09 -9.49 11.83
CA LEU A 439 11.32 -9.66 13.07
C LEU A 439 9.93 -10.24 12.81
N HIS A 440 9.23 -9.73 11.81
CA HIS A 440 7.91 -10.22 11.41
C HIS A 440 7.95 -11.69 11.01
N SER A 441 8.91 -12.06 10.18
CA SER A 441 9.06 -13.45 9.71
C SER A 441 9.39 -14.40 10.86
N GLN A 442 10.15 -13.96 11.86
CA GLN A 442 10.39 -14.74 13.06
C GLN A 442 9.12 -14.88 13.90
N LEU A 443 8.36 -13.80 14.10
CA LEU A 443 7.09 -13.84 14.83
C LEU A 443 6.03 -14.69 14.14
N LEU A 444 6.03 -14.76 12.81
CA LEU A 444 5.16 -15.68 12.08
C LEU A 444 5.45 -17.13 12.45
N LYS A 445 6.73 -17.50 12.57
CA LYS A 445 7.16 -18.87 12.93
C LYS A 445 6.90 -19.19 14.39
N ASP A 446 7.12 -18.24 15.29
CA ASP A 446 7.12 -18.49 16.73
C ASP A 446 5.73 -18.30 17.35
N VAL A 447 4.86 -17.48 16.73
CA VAL A 447 3.56 -17.07 17.29
C VAL A 447 2.42 -17.28 16.29
N THR A 448 2.38 -16.49 15.23
CA THR A 448 1.17 -16.36 14.38
C THR A 448 0.79 -17.65 13.67
N LEU A 449 1.77 -18.36 13.10
CA LEU A 449 1.60 -19.60 12.34
C LEU A 449 2.51 -20.70 12.91
N LYS A 450 2.77 -20.67 14.21
CA LYS A 450 3.72 -21.57 14.89
C LYS A 450 3.49 -23.04 14.55
N ASN A 451 2.28 -23.55 14.71
CA ASN A 451 1.97 -24.95 14.46
C ASN A 451 2.25 -25.35 12.99
N PHE A 452 2.03 -24.45 12.05
CA PHE A 452 2.38 -24.69 10.65
C PHE A 452 3.89 -24.66 10.43
N SER A 453 4.60 -23.74 11.07
CA SER A 453 6.07 -23.67 11.00
C SER A 453 6.73 -24.91 11.59
N ASP A 454 6.19 -25.44 12.68
CA ASP A 454 6.69 -26.67 13.30
C ASP A 454 6.52 -27.90 12.37
N VAL A 455 5.43 -27.96 11.60
CA VAL A 455 5.13 -29.08 10.68
C VAL A 455 5.75 -28.90 9.30
N TYR A 456 5.83 -27.67 8.82
CA TYR A 456 6.30 -27.31 7.46
C TYR A 456 7.36 -26.19 7.50
N PRO A 457 8.50 -26.38 8.18
CA PRO A 457 9.49 -25.31 8.38
C PRO A 457 10.02 -24.73 7.05
N ASP A 458 10.17 -25.57 6.04
CA ASP A 458 10.73 -25.18 4.73
C ASP A 458 9.82 -24.24 3.90
N LYS A 459 8.54 -24.13 4.29
CA LYS A 459 7.63 -23.19 3.63
C LYS A 459 7.90 -21.72 4.01
N PHE A 460 8.51 -21.48 5.18
CA PHE A 460 8.61 -20.14 5.75
C PHE A 460 9.92 -19.45 5.39
N THR A 461 9.82 -18.27 4.83
CA THR A 461 10.97 -17.44 4.49
C THR A 461 10.71 -15.95 4.82
N ASN A 462 11.74 -15.14 4.72
CA ASN A 462 11.66 -13.69 4.84
C ASN A 462 11.97 -13.01 3.52
N VAL A 463 11.17 -12.02 3.15
CA VAL A 463 11.54 -11.00 2.17
C VAL A 463 11.22 -9.64 2.78
N THR A 464 12.23 -8.93 3.25
CA THR A 464 12.06 -7.58 3.79
C THR A 464 11.55 -6.65 2.70
N ASN A 465 10.52 -5.86 3.02
CA ASN A 465 9.95 -4.89 2.10
C ASN A 465 10.98 -3.87 1.61
N GLY A 466 10.66 -3.20 0.54
CA GLY A 466 11.43 -2.11 -0.03
C GLY A 466 10.55 -1.12 -0.78
N VAL A 467 11.14 -0.02 -1.20
CA VAL A 467 10.47 1.03 -1.97
C VAL A 467 11.23 1.34 -3.24
N THR A 468 10.53 1.79 -4.28
CA THR A 468 11.19 2.18 -5.53
C THR A 468 11.91 3.52 -5.39
N PRO A 469 13.23 3.58 -5.68
CA PRO A 469 13.99 4.82 -5.63
C PRO A 469 13.60 5.80 -6.74
N ARG A 470 13.01 5.32 -7.84
CA ARG A 470 12.55 6.17 -8.95
C ARG A 470 11.50 7.14 -8.44
N ARG A 471 10.40 6.66 -7.85
CA ARG A 471 9.36 7.54 -7.31
C ARG A 471 9.79 8.27 -6.04
N PHE A 472 10.37 7.57 -5.06
CA PHE A 472 10.55 8.12 -3.72
C PHE A 472 11.86 8.86 -3.48
N VAL A 473 12.80 8.82 -4.44
CA VAL A 473 13.99 9.68 -4.41
C VAL A 473 14.06 10.53 -5.68
N LYS A 474 14.10 9.93 -6.89
CA LYS A 474 14.31 10.72 -8.13
C LYS A 474 13.17 11.70 -8.41
N LEU A 475 11.92 11.24 -8.37
CA LEU A 475 10.75 12.10 -8.62
C LEU A 475 10.39 12.98 -7.42
N ALA A 476 10.42 12.41 -6.21
CA ALA A 476 10.03 13.14 -5.01
C ALA A 476 11.05 14.19 -4.56
N ASN A 477 12.35 13.94 -4.77
CA ASN A 477 13.44 14.76 -4.26
C ASN A 477 14.57 14.94 -5.30
N PRO A 478 14.28 15.61 -6.41
CA PRO A 478 15.26 15.76 -7.51
C PRO A 478 16.57 16.41 -7.05
N ARG A 479 16.53 17.39 -6.13
CA ARG A 479 17.75 18.02 -5.59
C ARG A 479 18.63 17.02 -4.84
N LEU A 480 18.04 16.14 -4.02
CA LEU A 480 18.78 15.09 -3.35
C LEU A 480 19.33 14.08 -4.37
N SER A 481 18.52 13.69 -5.34
CA SER A 481 18.96 12.80 -6.42
C SER A 481 20.19 13.35 -7.17
N ASP A 482 20.18 14.65 -7.47
CA ASP A 482 21.29 15.30 -8.16
C ASP A 482 22.54 15.37 -7.27
N LEU A 483 22.38 15.67 -5.97
CA LEU A 483 23.48 15.66 -5.00
C LEU A 483 24.06 14.25 -4.81
N ILE A 484 23.24 13.22 -4.75
CA ILE A 484 23.70 11.81 -4.69
C ILE A 484 24.50 11.48 -5.96
N THR A 485 23.98 11.85 -7.13
CA THR A 485 24.66 11.62 -8.41
C THR A 485 25.99 12.37 -8.49
N GLU A 486 26.07 13.61 -8.00
CA GLU A 486 27.33 14.39 -7.85
C GLU A 486 28.32 13.64 -6.95
N GLY A 487 27.87 13.22 -5.76
CA GLY A 487 28.71 12.53 -4.78
C GLY A 487 29.24 11.18 -5.23
N LEU A 488 28.44 10.41 -5.95
CA LEU A 488 28.80 9.07 -6.45
C LEU A 488 29.44 9.12 -7.85
N GLY A 489 29.33 10.23 -8.57
CA GLY A 489 29.81 10.38 -9.94
C GLY A 489 29.01 9.57 -10.99
N THR A 490 27.83 9.08 -10.65
CA THR A 490 26.99 8.25 -11.52
C THR A 490 25.53 8.23 -11.06
N ASP A 491 24.58 8.03 -12.00
CA ASP A 491 23.15 7.83 -11.73
C ASP A 491 22.75 6.34 -11.62
N LYS A 492 23.71 5.42 -11.72
CA LYS A 492 23.45 3.97 -11.64
C LYS A 492 22.83 3.51 -10.32
N TRP A 493 23.00 4.32 -9.26
CA TRP A 493 22.38 4.06 -7.97
C TRP A 493 20.83 3.97 -8.03
N LEU A 494 20.19 4.54 -9.06
CA LEU A 494 18.73 4.39 -9.29
C LEU A 494 18.31 2.98 -9.67
N SER A 495 19.24 2.13 -10.11
CA SER A 495 19.02 0.71 -10.41
C SER A 495 19.78 -0.21 -9.44
N ASP A 496 20.69 0.32 -8.64
CA ASP A 496 21.45 -0.40 -7.61
C ASP A 496 21.58 0.49 -6.38
N LEU A 497 20.58 0.45 -5.52
CA LEU A 497 20.46 1.37 -4.39
C LEU A 497 21.54 1.14 -3.32
N GLU A 498 22.17 -0.04 -3.28
CA GLU A 498 23.32 -0.31 -2.39
C GLU A 498 24.53 0.59 -2.68
N MET A 499 24.63 1.17 -3.89
CA MET A 499 25.65 2.17 -4.22
C MET A 499 25.60 3.40 -3.33
N LEU A 500 24.44 3.70 -2.68
CA LEU A 500 24.32 4.81 -1.71
C LEU A 500 25.38 4.74 -0.60
N LYS A 501 25.87 3.55 -0.27
CA LYS A 501 26.93 3.37 0.73
C LYS A 501 28.20 4.14 0.37
N GLY A 502 28.43 4.46 -0.89
CA GLY A 502 29.50 5.34 -1.35
C GLY A 502 29.42 6.78 -0.82
N LEU A 503 28.30 7.18 -0.22
CA LEU A 503 28.14 8.50 0.43
C LEU A 503 28.72 8.54 1.85
N GLU A 504 28.99 7.41 2.51
CA GLU A 504 29.55 7.41 3.89
C GLU A 504 30.81 8.25 4.06
N PRO A 505 31.82 8.16 3.18
CA PRO A 505 33.00 9.02 3.29
C PRO A 505 32.68 10.51 3.19
N LEU A 506 31.64 10.87 2.40
CA LEU A 506 31.22 12.25 2.20
C LEU A 506 30.50 12.83 3.42
N ALA A 507 29.98 11.99 4.31
CA ALA A 507 29.45 12.43 5.59
C ALA A 507 30.53 13.03 6.53
N LYS A 508 31.81 12.80 6.25
CA LYS A 508 32.95 13.41 6.96
C LYS A 508 33.39 14.74 6.37
N ASP A 509 32.88 15.09 5.19
CA ASP A 509 33.17 16.37 4.52
C ASP A 509 32.06 17.37 4.88
N ASP A 510 32.43 18.36 5.72
CA ASP A 510 31.50 19.40 6.18
C ASP A 510 30.85 20.18 5.03
N GLU A 511 31.59 20.39 3.91
CA GLU A 511 31.05 21.12 2.77
C GLU A 511 29.98 20.31 2.03
N PHE A 512 30.15 18.99 1.93
CA PHE A 512 29.11 18.12 1.36
C PHE A 512 27.88 18.04 2.28
N VAL A 513 28.08 17.94 3.59
CA VAL A 513 27.02 17.97 4.60
C VAL A 513 26.23 19.29 4.53
N LYS A 514 26.89 20.43 4.34
CA LYS A 514 26.24 21.73 4.14
C LYS A 514 25.40 21.77 2.85
N LYS A 515 25.86 21.17 1.75
CA LYS A 515 25.06 21.02 0.52
C LYS A 515 23.80 20.18 0.79
N PHE A 516 23.95 19.09 1.54
CA PHE A 516 22.83 18.24 1.93
C PHE A 516 21.81 19.00 2.81
N ALA A 517 22.28 19.78 3.79
CA ALA A 517 21.43 20.65 4.61
C ALA A 517 20.66 21.68 3.74
N ALA A 518 21.34 22.27 2.75
CA ALA A 518 20.70 23.21 1.83
C ALA A 518 19.60 22.56 1.00
N VAL A 519 19.78 21.31 0.56
CA VAL A 519 18.70 20.54 -0.12
C VAL A 519 17.50 20.37 0.79
N LYS A 520 17.68 19.93 2.03
CA LYS A 520 16.60 19.79 3.02
C LYS A 520 15.86 21.11 3.23
N LYS A 521 16.61 22.20 3.40
CA LYS A 521 16.03 23.54 3.57
C LYS A 521 15.17 23.96 2.38
N ALA A 522 15.66 23.75 1.16
CA ALA A 522 14.92 24.07 -0.06
C ALA A 522 13.62 23.23 -0.16
N ASN A 523 13.66 21.96 0.18
CA ASN A 523 12.49 21.10 0.19
C ASN A 523 11.43 21.56 1.23
N LYS A 524 11.86 22.04 2.40
CA LYS A 524 10.95 22.61 3.41
C LYS A 524 10.27 23.88 2.90
N VAL A 525 11.00 24.75 2.20
CA VAL A 525 10.42 25.95 1.57
C VAL A 525 9.41 25.58 0.50
N ASP A 526 9.72 24.61 -0.36
CA ASP A 526 8.82 24.16 -1.40
C ASP A 526 7.55 23.51 -0.81
N PHE A 527 7.70 22.72 0.27
CA PHE A 527 6.55 22.13 0.94
C PHE A 527 5.69 23.19 1.63
N ALA A 528 6.29 24.23 2.23
CA ALA A 528 5.53 25.33 2.80
C ALA A 528 4.68 26.05 1.74
N ALA A 529 5.24 26.30 0.56
CA ALA A 529 4.50 26.88 -0.56
C ALA A 529 3.38 25.96 -1.07
N TYR A 530 3.64 24.66 -1.15
CA TYR A 530 2.64 23.65 -1.51
C TYR A 530 1.51 23.60 -0.48
N ALA A 531 1.83 23.52 0.80
CA ALA A 531 0.86 23.44 1.90
C ALA A 531 -0.02 24.70 1.99
N LYS A 532 0.55 25.87 1.70
CA LYS A 532 -0.22 27.12 1.62
C LYS A 532 -1.23 27.09 0.48
N ARG A 533 -0.80 26.63 -0.70
CA ARG A 533 -1.67 26.57 -1.90
C ARG A 533 -2.80 25.53 -1.75
N GLU A 534 -2.47 24.33 -1.28
CA GLU A 534 -3.41 23.21 -1.24
C GLU A 534 -4.30 23.19 0.01
N TYR A 535 -3.78 23.63 1.15
CA TYR A 535 -4.43 23.51 2.46
C TYR A 535 -4.66 24.85 3.17
N GLY A 536 -4.06 25.95 2.68
CA GLY A 536 -4.09 27.25 3.35
C GLY A 536 -3.19 27.31 4.61
N PHE A 537 -2.24 26.36 4.77
CA PHE A 537 -1.38 26.32 5.96
C PHE A 537 -0.23 27.31 5.84
N GLU A 538 0.01 28.09 6.89
CA GLU A 538 1.15 28.98 7.01
C GLU A 538 2.26 28.28 7.81
N LEU A 539 3.26 27.76 7.11
CA LEU A 539 4.36 27.00 7.71
C LEU A 539 5.63 27.85 7.80
N ASP A 540 6.35 27.73 8.91
CA ASP A 540 7.71 28.25 9.05
C ASP A 540 8.73 27.16 8.70
N PRO A 541 9.44 27.24 7.58
CA PRO A 541 10.42 26.24 7.18
C PRO A 541 11.70 26.23 8.04
N ASN A 542 11.80 27.11 9.06
CA ASN A 542 12.92 27.10 10.02
C ASN A 542 12.66 26.21 11.23
N THR A 543 11.43 25.75 11.45
CA THR A 543 11.11 24.83 12.54
C THR A 543 11.48 23.40 12.18
N MET A 544 11.68 22.52 13.16
CA MET A 544 11.83 21.09 12.93
C MET A 544 10.52 20.55 12.34
N PHE A 545 10.54 19.96 11.15
CA PHE A 545 9.40 19.27 10.56
C PHE A 545 9.36 17.84 11.06
N ASN A 546 8.42 17.56 11.96
CA ASN A 546 8.24 16.29 12.63
C ASN A 546 6.95 15.61 12.12
N THR A 547 7.07 14.48 11.48
CA THR A 547 6.00 13.91 10.65
C THR A 547 5.58 12.53 11.13
N MET A 548 4.27 12.33 11.26
CA MET A 548 3.63 11.03 11.49
C MET A 548 2.55 10.79 10.45
N VAL A 549 2.93 10.18 9.33
CA VAL A 549 2.01 9.87 8.21
C VAL A 549 1.84 8.36 8.09
N LYS A 550 0.73 7.87 8.61
CA LYS A 550 0.36 6.46 8.70
C LYS A 550 -1.15 6.32 8.71
N ARG A 551 -1.69 5.21 8.20
CA ARG A 551 -3.08 4.86 8.44
C ARG A 551 -3.42 5.03 9.92
N LEU A 552 -4.56 5.61 10.26
CA LEU A 552 -4.94 5.79 11.65
C LEU A 552 -5.41 4.46 12.24
N HIS A 553 -4.65 3.99 13.21
CA HIS A 553 -4.93 2.77 13.95
C HIS A 553 -4.31 2.87 15.35
N GLU A 554 -4.96 2.32 16.35
CA GLU A 554 -4.51 2.42 17.76
C GLU A 554 -3.11 1.83 17.96
N TYR A 555 -2.74 0.71 17.30
CA TYR A 555 -1.41 0.12 17.46
C TYR A 555 -0.27 1.00 16.91
N LYS A 556 -0.56 1.91 15.96
CA LYS A 556 0.42 2.87 15.43
C LYS A 556 0.68 4.03 16.37
N ARG A 557 -0.20 4.19 17.36
CA ARG A 557 -0.09 5.09 18.51
C ARG A 557 -0.03 6.58 18.15
N GLN A 558 -0.87 7.05 17.22
CA GLN A 558 -1.08 8.48 17.03
C GLN A 558 -1.49 9.16 18.34
N SER A 559 -2.17 8.43 19.24
CA SER A 559 -2.50 8.91 20.58
C SER A 559 -1.25 9.24 21.41
N LEU A 560 -0.18 8.46 21.34
CA LEU A 560 1.08 8.78 21.99
C LEU A 560 1.66 10.12 21.51
N LYS A 561 1.68 10.31 20.18
CA LYS A 561 2.17 11.55 19.59
C LYS A 561 1.34 12.76 19.98
N ILE A 562 0.01 12.68 19.89
CA ILE A 562 -0.84 13.85 20.23
C ILE A 562 -0.80 14.17 21.74
N LEU A 563 -0.71 13.16 22.61
CA LEU A 563 -0.53 13.38 24.05
C LEU A 563 0.80 14.07 24.36
N SER A 564 1.88 13.72 23.65
CA SER A 564 3.16 14.42 23.80
C SER A 564 3.10 15.89 23.36
N VAL A 565 2.38 16.17 22.27
CA VAL A 565 2.14 17.55 21.80
C VAL A 565 1.35 18.34 22.85
N ILE A 566 0.30 17.76 23.40
CA ILE A 566 -0.52 18.39 24.45
C ILE A 566 0.32 18.64 25.71
N SER A 567 1.17 17.70 26.11
CA SER A 567 2.08 17.84 27.24
C SER A 567 3.06 19.00 27.04
N THR A 568 3.68 19.11 25.86
CA THR A 568 4.58 20.21 25.52
C THR A 568 3.84 21.56 25.55
N TYR A 569 2.62 21.60 24.98
CA TYR A 569 1.76 22.77 25.02
C TYR A 569 1.43 23.19 26.46
N ALA A 570 1.07 22.22 27.31
CA ALA A 570 0.74 22.45 28.72
C ALA A 570 1.94 22.99 29.53
N ASP A 571 3.13 22.46 29.29
CA ASP A 571 4.36 22.89 29.96
C ASP A 571 4.73 24.34 29.59
N ILE A 572 4.50 24.76 28.35
CA ILE A 572 4.68 26.16 27.93
C ILE A 572 3.60 27.05 28.57
N LYS A 573 2.32 26.66 28.53
CA LYS A 573 1.19 27.45 29.08
C LYS A 573 1.29 27.65 30.58
N SER A 574 1.76 26.65 31.32
CA SER A 574 1.95 26.75 32.77
C SER A 574 3.22 27.52 33.16
N GLY A 575 4.07 27.89 32.21
CA GLY A 575 5.36 28.54 32.46
C GLY A 575 6.42 27.62 33.07
N LYS A 576 6.19 26.30 33.08
CA LYS A 576 7.13 25.30 33.55
C LYS A 576 8.35 25.22 32.60
N VAL A 577 8.11 25.42 31.31
CA VAL A 577 9.14 25.60 30.28
C VAL A 577 8.90 26.95 29.62
N LYS A 578 9.96 27.73 29.48
CA LYS A 578 9.85 29.01 28.77
C LYS A 578 9.77 28.74 27.27
N ALA A 579 8.91 29.48 26.57
CA ALA A 579 8.75 29.32 25.13
C ALA A 579 10.08 29.53 24.36
N GLU A 580 10.94 30.42 24.85
CA GLU A 580 12.26 30.69 24.26
C GLU A 580 13.23 29.50 24.31
N ASP A 581 13.06 28.60 25.30
CA ASP A 581 13.91 27.43 25.52
C ASP A 581 13.40 26.19 24.73
N VAL A 582 12.23 26.27 24.09
CA VAL A 582 11.67 25.19 23.29
C VAL A 582 12.21 25.22 21.87
N THR A 583 12.68 24.09 21.39
CA THR A 583 13.07 23.92 19.97
C THR A 583 11.84 24.11 19.07
N PRO A 584 11.84 25.09 18.14
CA PRO A 584 10.72 25.33 17.25
C PRO A 584 10.36 24.08 16.44
N ARG A 585 9.13 23.61 16.54
CA ARG A 585 8.65 22.35 15.95
C ARG A 585 7.31 22.51 15.25
N THR A 586 7.21 21.98 14.04
CA THR A 586 5.94 21.82 13.32
C THR A 586 5.64 20.33 13.17
N VAL A 587 4.55 19.88 13.76
CA VAL A 587 4.12 18.48 13.76
C VAL A 587 3.10 18.26 12.66
N PHE A 588 3.34 17.27 11.82
CA PHE A 588 2.42 16.86 10.75
C PHE A 588 1.83 15.49 11.05
N PHE A 589 0.50 15.41 11.01
CA PHE A 589 -0.21 14.15 10.94
C PHE A 589 -0.78 13.97 9.53
N GLY A 590 -0.82 12.74 9.05
CA GLY A 590 -1.50 12.39 7.82
C GLY A 590 -2.03 10.97 7.93
N ALA A 591 -3.35 10.81 7.92
CA ALA A 591 -3.98 9.53 8.17
C ALA A 591 -5.43 9.50 7.65
N LYS A 592 -5.86 8.33 7.20
CA LYS A 592 -7.28 8.02 7.00
C LYS A 592 -7.68 6.95 8.01
N ALA A 593 -8.84 7.09 8.65
CA ALA A 593 -9.45 6.06 9.48
C ALA A 593 -10.47 5.27 8.67
N ALA A 594 -10.61 3.96 8.93
CA ALA A 594 -11.71 3.19 8.38
C ALA A 594 -13.06 3.82 8.80
N PRO A 595 -14.07 3.88 7.90
CA PRO A 595 -15.32 4.58 8.18
C PRO A 595 -16.05 4.17 9.46
N GLY A 596 -16.02 2.86 9.79
CA GLY A 596 -16.63 2.30 11.00
C GLY A 596 -15.74 2.36 12.26
N TYR A 597 -14.48 2.83 12.16
CA TYR A 597 -13.55 2.80 13.28
C TYR A 597 -13.72 4.05 14.18
N TYR A 598 -14.61 3.95 15.13
CA TYR A 598 -15.08 5.07 15.96
C TYR A 598 -13.95 5.79 16.73
N LEU A 599 -13.10 5.05 17.49
CA LEU A 599 -12.00 5.65 18.27
C LEU A 599 -10.94 6.27 17.38
N ALA A 600 -10.65 5.68 16.22
CA ALA A 600 -9.73 6.24 15.25
C ALA A 600 -10.25 7.57 14.68
N LYS A 601 -11.53 7.67 14.34
CA LYS A 601 -12.17 8.92 13.88
C LYS A 601 -12.19 9.98 14.99
N MET A 602 -12.39 9.57 16.24
CA MET A 602 -12.31 10.48 17.40
C MET A 602 -10.87 11.00 17.62
N THR A 603 -9.86 10.17 17.39
CA THR A 603 -8.44 10.57 17.44
C THR A 603 -8.14 11.64 16.37
N ILE A 604 -8.64 11.46 15.14
CA ILE A 604 -8.54 12.48 14.07
C ILE A 604 -9.16 13.80 14.52
N GLN A 605 -10.36 13.75 15.08
CA GLN A 605 -11.05 14.94 15.59
C GLN A 605 -10.24 15.64 16.69
N LEU A 606 -9.67 14.88 17.62
CA LEU A 606 -8.81 15.42 18.67
C LEU A 606 -7.60 16.14 18.09
N ILE A 607 -6.88 15.50 17.14
CA ILE A 607 -5.71 16.09 16.50
C ILE A 607 -6.08 17.42 15.82
N ASN A 608 -7.17 17.48 15.06
CA ASN A 608 -7.64 18.70 14.41
C ASN A 608 -8.01 19.79 15.40
N ASN A 609 -8.63 19.43 16.52
CA ASN A 609 -9.01 20.39 17.55
C ASN A 609 -7.81 20.88 18.38
N VAL A 610 -6.83 20.02 18.65
CA VAL A 610 -5.53 20.41 19.23
C VAL A 610 -4.81 21.38 18.28
N SER A 611 -4.76 21.06 16.98
CA SER A 611 -4.21 21.95 15.96
C SER A 611 -4.85 23.35 16.01
N ARG A 612 -6.18 23.39 16.06
CA ARG A 612 -6.91 24.66 16.15
C ARG A 612 -6.56 25.47 17.39
N VAL A 613 -6.44 24.83 18.54
CA VAL A 613 -6.12 25.53 19.80
C VAL A 613 -4.68 25.98 19.81
N VAL A 614 -3.73 25.08 19.54
CA VAL A 614 -2.28 25.33 19.59
C VAL A 614 -1.86 26.39 18.56
N ASN A 615 -2.30 26.28 17.31
CA ASN A 615 -1.87 27.19 16.25
C ASN A 615 -2.40 28.62 16.40
N ASN A 616 -3.46 28.81 17.16
CA ASN A 616 -4.02 30.14 17.45
C ASN A 616 -3.59 30.73 18.79
N ASP A 617 -2.81 29.99 19.58
CA ASP A 617 -2.36 30.46 20.88
C ASP A 617 -1.06 31.31 20.75
N PRO A 618 -1.11 32.61 21.13
CA PRO A 618 0.04 33.50 21.00
C PRO A 618 1.23 33.07 21.86
N ASP A 619 1.03 32.36 22.99
CA ASP A 619 2.08 31.97 23.91
C ASP A 619 3.00 30.89 23.34
N VAL A 620 2.51 30.12 22.39
CA VAL A 620 3.26 29.04 21.73
C VAL A 620 3.58 29.33 20.26
N LYS A 621 3.12 30.45 19.73
CA LYS A 621 3.29 30.84 18.33
C LYS A 621 4.77 30.87 17.93
N GLY A 622 5.12 30.20 16.82
CA GLY A 622 6.49 30.09 16.34
C GLY A 622 7.35 29.07 17.10
N LYS A 623 6.79 28.37 18.09
CA LYS A 623 7.48 27.34 18.87
C LYS A 623 6.85 25.95 18.70
N LEU A 624 5.54 25.89 18.65
CA LEU A 624 4.81 24.65 18.43
C LEU A 624 3.66 24.91 17.46
N ALA A 625 3.56 24.10 16.42
CA ALA A 625 2.46 24.10 15.49
C ALA A 625 2.07 22.67 15.14
N VAL A 626 0.80 22.43 14.84
CA VAL A 626 0.26 21.12 14.48
C VAL A 626 -0.58 21.27 13.22
N TYR A 627 -0.33 20.46 12.22
CA TYR A 627 -1.12 20.46 10.99
C TYR A 627 -1.49 19.03 10.59
N PHE A 628 -2.70 18.91 10.06
CA PHE A 628 -3.23 17.66 9.53
C PHE A 628 -3.73 17.91 8.09
N PRO A 629 -2.83 17.81 7.09
CA PRO A 629 -3.28 17.86 5.70
C PRO A 629 -4.22 16.69 5.42
N TRP A 630 -5.44 17.02 4.97
CA TRP A 630 -6.45 15.99 4.68
C TRP A 630 -6.11 15.20 3.43
N ASN A 631 -6.69 14.00 3.33
CA ASN A 631 -6.61 13.13 2.17
C ASN A 631 -5.17 12.74 1.80
N TYR A 632 -4.40 12.26 2.80
CA TYR A 632 -3.04 11.77 2.56
C TYR A 632 -3.01 10.76 1.40
N ASN A 633 -2.13 10.98 0.44
CA ASN A 633 -1.95 10.21 -0.78
C ASN A 633 -0.48 10.24 -1.23
N VAL A 634 -0.15 9.61 -2.38
CA VAL A 634 1.24 9.55 -2.88
C VAL A 634 1.76 10.94 -3.26
N ARG A 635 0.92 11.81 -3.84
CA ARG A 635 1.30 13.19 -4.18
C ARG A 635 1.74 13.96 -2.94
N LEU A 636 0.94 13.92 -1.86
CA LEU A 636 1.32 14.59 -0.61
C LEU A 636 2.59 13.98 -0.03
N ALA A 637 2.75 12.64 -0.08
CA ALA A 637 3.95 11.97 0.38
C ALA A 637 5.20 12.45 -0.35
N GLN A 638 5.15 12.60 -1.68
CA GLN A 638 6.27 13.10 -2.49
C GLN A 638 6.71 14.51 -2.14
N HIS A 639 5.82 15.35 -1.58
CA HIS A 639 6.16 16.71 -1.13
C HIS A 639 6.59 16.75 0.35
N LEU A 640 5.92 15.99 1.21
CA LEU A 640 6.16 16.05 2.67
C LEU A 640 7.40 15.27 3.09
N ILE A 641 7.62 14.07 2.52
CA ILE A 641 8.75 13.22 2.93
C ILE A 641 10.10 13.89 2.71
N PRO A 642 10.39 14.51 1.55
CA PRO A 642 11.64 15.25 1.36
C PRO A 642 11.87 16.44 2.30
N ALA A 643 10.79 17.01 2.82
CA ALA A 643 10.81 18.16 3.73
C ALA A 643 10.93 17.78 5.20
N THR A 644 10.76 16.50 5.55
CA THR A 644 10.74 16.05 6.94
C THR A 644 12.14 15.96 7.54
N ASP A 645 12.29 16.46 8.76
CA ASP A 645 13.51 16.32 9.57
C ASP A 645 13.44 15.09 10.47
N LEU A 646 12.31 14.84 11.12
CA LEU A 646 12.09 13.76 12.07
C LEU A 646 10.85 12.94 11.72
N ASP A 647 11.03 11.65 11.53
CA ASP A 647 9.98 10.66 11.22
C ASP A 647 9.57 9.88 12.47
N GLU A 648 8.28 9.71 12.66
CA GLU A 648 7.66 8.99 13.78
C GLU A 648 7.26 7.56 13.39
N GLN A 649 7.97 6.58 13.93
CA GLN A 649 7.75 5.15 13.73
C GLN A 649 7.52 4.45 15.08
N ILE A 650 6.46 4.86 15.77
CA ILE A 650 6.23 4.66 17.21
C ILE A 650 5.18 3.60 17.54
N SER A 651 4.92 2.65 16.64
CA SER A 651 4.03 1.51 16.89
C SER A 651 4.47 0.72 18.12
N GLN A 652 3.52 0.06 18.80
CA GLN A 652 3.89 -0.89 19.85
C GLN A 652 4.71 -2.03 19.24
N ALA A 653 5.80 -2.39 19.88
CA ALA A 653 6.66 -3.48 19.42
C ALA A 653 5.88 -4.79 19.21
N GLY A 654 6.11 -5.46 18.09
CA GLY A 654 5.42 -6.68 17.70
C GLY A 654 4.06 -6.48 17.02
N LYS A 655 3.74 -5.27 16.55
CA LYS A 655 2.44 -4.96 15.91
C LYS A 655 2.56 -4.52 14.45
N GLU A 656 3.56 -3.71 14.09
CA GLU A 656 3.82 -3.34 12.69
C GLU A 656 4.63 -4.45 12.03
N ALA A 657 4.11 -5.07 10.99
CA ALA A 657 4.81 -6.15 10.28
C ALA A 657 6.13 -5.66 9.65
N SER A 658 6.12 -4.53 9.01
CA SER A 658 7.31 -3.91 8.41
C SER A 658 7.25 -2.38 8.51
N GLY A 659 6.21 -1.77 7.94
CA GLY A 659 6.22 -0.39 7.53
C GLY A 659 7.05 -0.21 6.24
N THR A 660 6.75 0.84 5.50
CA THR A 660 7.54 1.29 4.34
C THR A 660 7.75 2.81 4.37
N GLY A 661 6.97 3.52 5.18
CA GLY A 661 7.19 4.94 5.46
C GLY A 661 8.58 5.20 6.02
N ASN A 662 9.00 4.40 6.99
CA ASN A 662 10.33 4.44 7.59
C ASN A 662 11.46 4.38 6.55
N MET A 663 11.33 3.53 5.53
CA MET A 663 12.32 3.40 4.44
C MET A 663 12.35 4.67 3.56
N LYS A 664 11.19 5.21 3.22
CA LYS A 664 11.06 6.45 2.41
C LYS A 664 11.68 7.65 3.11
N PHE A 665 11.41 7.80 4.41
CA PHE A 665 11.95 8.88 5.22
C PHE A 665 13.47 8.78 5.38
N ALA A 666 14.00 7.60 5.67
CA ALA A 666 15.44 7.37 5.78
C ALA A 666 16.16 7.67 4.46
N LEU A 667 15.63 7.19 3.32
CA LEU A 667 16.17 7.48 1.99
C LEU A 667 16.13 8.97 1.63
N ASN A 668 15.27 9.76 2.25
CA ASN A 668 15.16 11.20 2.04
C ASN A 668 15.85 12.03 3.14
N GLY A 669 16.62 11.39 4.00
CA GLY A 669 17.41 12.05 5.01
C GLY A 669 16.61 12.63 6.17
N ALA A 670 15.56 11.93 6.60
CA ALA A 670 14.94 12.18 7.89
C ALA A 670 15.58 11.28 8.95
N MET A 671 15.78 11.82 10.15
CA MET A 671 16.07 10.99 11.33
C MET A 671 14.80 10.30 11.79
N THR A 672 14.92 9.09 12.35
CA THR A 672 13.76 8.32 12.84
C THR A 672 13.76 8.25 14.36
N VAL A 673 12.62 8.54 14.98
CA VAL A 673 12.32 8.13 16.35
C VAL A 673 11.33 6.95 16.28
N GLY A 674 11.67 5.86 16.95
CA GLY A 674 10.88 4.64 16.82
C GLY A 674 11.16 3.60 17.88
N THR A 675 10.34 2.56 17.84
CA THR A 675 10.43 1.35 18.64
C THR A 675 11.14 0.24 17.87
N LEU A 676 11.57 -0.83 18.55
CA LEU A 676 12.07 -2.05 17.90
C LEU A 676 10.89 -2.88 17.36
N ASP A 677 10.32 -2.42 16.25
CA ASP A 677 9.17 -3.03 15.60
C ASP A 677 9.33 -3.03 14.08
N GLY A 678 8.86 -4.08 13.42
CA GLY A 678 8.91 -4.20 11.98
C GLY A 678 10.30 -3.95 11.38
N ALA A 679 10.36 -3.21 10.29
CA ALA A 679 11.61 -2.88 9.61
C ALA A 679 12.47 -1.84 10.35
N ASN A 680 11.96 -1.18 11.41
CA ASN A 680 12.78 -0.29 12.23
C ASN A 680 14.02 -0.99 12.78
N VAL A 681 13.92 -2.28 13.11
CA VAL A 681 15.04 -3.09 13.61
C VAL A 681 16.17 -3.12 12.57
N GLU A 682 15.85 -3.53 11.34
CA GLU A 682 16.82 -3.63 10.25
C GLU A 682 17.34 -2.25 9.81
N ILE A 683 16.49 -1.22 9.84
CA ILE A 683 16.92 0.16 9.55
C ILE A 683 17.96 0.60 10.57
N ARG A 684 17.68 0.46 11.87
CA ARG A 684 18.58 0.84 12.94
C ARG A 684 19.92 0.09 12.88
N GLU A 685 19.91 -1.19 12.56
CA GLU A 685 21.10 -2.01 12.38
C GLU A 685 21.99 -1.50 11.24
N ARG A 686 21.37 -1.08 10.14
CA ARG A 686 22.09 -0.62 8.94
C ARG A 686 22.59 0.82 9.03
N VAL A 687 21.76 1.72 9.55
CA VAL A 687 22.15 3.13 9.68
C VAL A 687 23.10 3.38 10.86
N GLY A 688 23.16 2.43 11.80
CA GLY A 688 23.89 2.57 13.06
C GLY A 688 22.97 3.04 14.20
N ALA A 689 23.13 2.43 15.36
CA ALA A 689 22.30 2.70 16.54
C ALA A 689 22.31 4.18 16.96
N GLU A 690 23.44 4.85 16.79
CA GLU A 690 23.66 6.27 17.09
C GLU A 690 22.96 7.23 16.11
N ASN A 691 22.44 6.71 15.00
CA ASN A 691 21.76 7.47 13.96
C ASN A 691 20.24 7.22 13.96
N PHE A 692 19.72 6.65 15.04
CA PHE A 692 18.31 6.29 15.23
C PHE A 692 17.92 6.57 16.69
N PHE A 693 16.84 7.28 16.93
CA PHE A 693 16.33 7.54 18.26
C PHE A 693 15.41 6.41 18.71
N LEU A 694 15.96 5.52 19.55
CA LEU A 694 15.21 4.36 20.06
C LEU A 694 14.54 4.69 21.39
N PHE A 695 13.27 4.29 21.54
CA PHE A 695 12.55 4.32 22.80
C PHE A 695 11.57 3.16 22.92
N GLY A 696 11.01 2.99 24.12
CA GLY A 696 9.88 2.10 24.36
C GLY A 696 10.27 0.63 24.59
N MET A 697 9.27 -0.15 24.94
CA MET A 697 9.42 -1.56 25.30
C MET A 697 9.68 -2.43 24.06
N THR A 698 10.45 -3.49 24.24
CA THR A 698 10.63 -4.59 23.30
C THR A 698 9.41 -5.51 23.27
N VAL A 699 9.35 -6.44 22.31
CA VAL A 699 8.28 -7.47 22.24
C VAL A 699 8.19 -8.26 23.53
N ASP A 700 9.33 -8.75 24.04
CA ASP A 700 9.36 -9.55 25.28
C ASP A 700 8.88 -8.77 26.50
N GLU A 701 9.25 -7.49 26.60
CA GLU A 701 8.81 -6.60 27.68
C GLU A 701 7.30 -6.31 27.61
N VAL A 702 6.75 -6.16 26.41
CA VAL A 702 5.32 -6.02 26.18
C VAL A 702 4.57 -7.27 26.61
N GLU A 703 5.01 -8.45 26.18
CA GLU A 703 4.39 -9.73 26.54
C GLU A 703 4.44 -9.97 28.04
N LYS A 704 5.59 -9.73 28.68
CA LYS A 704 5.76 -9.82 30.13
C LYS A 704 4.78 -8.90 30.86
N LYS A 705 4.65 -7.66 30.41
CA LYS A 705 3.75 -6.69 31.03
C LYS A 705 2.29 -7.08 30.90
N TYR A 706 1.86 -7.66 29.78
CA TYR A 706 0.52 -8.23 29.66
C TYR A 706 0.31 -9.40 30.62
N ALA A 707 1.29 -10.31 30.74
CA ALA A 707 1.21 -11.47 31.62
C ALA A 707 1.15 -11.08 33.12
N GLU A 708 1.83 -9.99 33.50
CA GLU A 708 1.83 -9.45 34.87
C GLU A 708 0.55 -8.65 35.20
N GLY A 709 -0.30 -8.35 34.22
CA GLY A 709 -1.52 -7.57 34.41
C GLY A 709 -1.26 -6.08 34.24
N TYR A 710 -1.35 -5.59 32.99
CA TYR A 710 -1.20 -4.17 32.66
C TYR A 710 -2.33 -3.32 33.23
N ASN A 711 -1.98 -2.28 33.98
CA ASN A 711 -2.92 -1.29 34.49
C ASN A 711 -2.56 0.11 33.96
N PRO A 712 -3.25 0.62 32.92
CA PRO A 712 -2.95 1.93 32.34
C PRO A 712 -3.13 3.10 33.29
N ALA A 713 -4.12 3.04 34.20
CA ALA A 713 -4.37 4.12 35.16
C ALA A 713 -3.18 4.36 36.09
N SER A 714 -2.35 3.36 36.37
CA SER A 714 -1.15 3.52 37.20
C SER A 714 -0.11 4.46 36.55
N TYR A 715 0.02 4.43 35.23
CA TYR A 715 0.92 5.32 34.47
C TYR A 715 0.39 6.75 34.42
N TYR A 716 -0.93 6.91 34.27
CA TYR A 716 -1.58 8.21 34.36
C TYR A 716 -1.34 8.88 35.73
N GLU A 717 -1.45 8.13 36.83
CA GLU A 717 -1.18 8.69 38.17
C GLU A 717 0.32 8.90 38.45
N ALA A 718 1.22 8.13 37.81
CA ALA A 718 2.65 8.18 38.07
C ALA A 718 3.39 9.32 37.33
N ASP A 719 2.95 9.70 36.13
CA ASP A 719 3.59 10.76 35.35
C ASP A 719 2.71 12.02 35.29
N PRO A 720 3.10 13.10 35.96
CA PRO A 720 2.35 14.36 35.96
C PRO A 720 2.17 14.98 34.58
N ARG A 721 3.10 14.72 33.63
CA ARG A 721 3.02 15.22 32.24
C ARG A 721 1.87 14.54 31.53
N LEU A 722 1.79 13.21 31.64
CA LEU A 722 0.73 12.39 31.07
C LEU A 722 -0.63 12.74 31.68
N LYS A 723 -0.68 12.85 33.03
CA LYS A 723 -1.90 13.21 33.75
C LYS A 723 -2.44 14.55 33.25
N HIS A 724 -1.60 15.57 33.20
CA HIS A 724 -2.00 16.89 32.75
C HIS A 724 -2.50 16.88 31.30
N ALA A 725 -1.80 16.14 30.40
CA ALA A 725 -2.22 16.03 29.00
C ALA A 725 -3.61 15.36 28.84
N ILE A 726 -3.86 14.26 29.56
CA ILE A 726 -5.17 13.58 29.53
C ILE A 726 -6.26 14.43 30.17
N ASP A 727 -5.96 15.09 31.28
CA ASP A 727 -6.90 15.98 31.96
C ASP A 727 -7.35 17.14 31.07
N MET A 728 -6.45 17.74 30.28
CA MET A 728 -6.78 18.75 29.26
C MET A 728 -7.69 18.25 28.15
N VAL A 729 -7.59 16.98 27.78
CA VAL A 729 -8.54 16.36 26.85
C VAL A 729 -9.90 16.18 27.48
N ALA A 730 -9.93 15.78 28.76
CA ALA A 730 -11.16 15.51 29.52
C ALA A 730 -11.90 16.76 29.99
N ASP A 731 -11.20 17.88 30.21
CA ASP A 731 -11.79 19.10 30.79
C ASP A 731 -12.51 20.00 29.77
N GLY A 732 -12.40 19.69 28.49
CA GLY A 732 -13.03 20.43 27.40
C GLY A 732 -12.12 21.48 26.73
N THR A 733 -10.84 21.55 27.08
CA THR A 733 -9.87 22.49 26.46
C THR A 733 -9.86 22.40 24.93
N PHE A 734 -9.94 21.20 24.37
CA PHE A 734 -9.91 20.96 22.92
C PHE A 734 -11.31 20.76 22.30
N SER A 735 -12.38 20.98 23.04
CA SER A 735 -13.78 20.75 22.62
C SER A 735 -14.73 21.90 22.91
N ASN A 736 -14.21 23.14 23.00
CA ASN A 736 -14.97 24.33 23.30
C ASN A 736 -15.76 24.21 24.63
N GLY A 737 -15.19 23.52 25.62
CA GLY A 737 -15.78 23.32 26.96
C GLY A 737 -16.67 22.08 27.08
N ASP A 738 -16.88 21.30 26.03
CA ASP A 738 -17.61 20.04 26.11
C ASP A 738 -16.74 18.92 26.71
N ARG A 739 -16.95 18.64 27.99
CA ARG A 739 -16.22 17.59 28.73
C ARG A 739 -16.55 16.15 28.30
N ASN A 740 -17.62 15.98 27.55
CA ASN A 740 -18.05 14.65 27.09
C ASN A 740 -17.51 14.30 25.69
N ALA A 741 -16.99 15.27 24.93
CA ALA A 741 -16.62 15.11 23.55
C ALA A 741 -15.62 13.94 23.31
N TYR A 742 -14.66 13.79 24.23
CA TYR A 742 -13.61 12.75 24.14
C TYR A 742 -13.69 11.70 25.25
N SER A 743 -14.80 11.65 26.02
CA SER A 743 -14.93 10.70 27.12
C SER A 743 -14.74 9.23 26.73
N PRO A 744 -15.19 8.72 25.56
CA PRO A 744 -14.90 7.36 25.14
C PRO A 744 -13.40 7.10 24.92
N LEU A 745 -12.67 8.06 24.34
CA LEU A 745 -11.25 7.96 24.10
C LEU A 745 -10.45 7.98 25.40
N VAL A 746 -10.77 8.89 26.31
CA VAL A 746 -10.14 8.97 27.64
C VAL A 746 -10.42 7.72 28.45
N ALA A 747 -11.66 7.21 28.43
CA ALA A 747 -12.03 5.98 29.11
C ALA A 747 -11.23 4.79 28.57
N ASP A 748 -11.06 4.70 27.25
CA ASP A 748 -10.26 3.64 26.64
C ASP A 748 -8.79 3.71 27.09
N TRP A 749 -8.17 4.89 27.06
CA TRP A 749 -6.79 5.08 27.54
C TRP A 749 -6.60 4.67 29.00
N LEU A 750 -7.55 5.01 29.89
CA LEU A 750 -7.40 4.76 31.33
C LEU A 750 -7.79 3.35 31.77
N THR A 751 -8.55 2.60 30.96
CA THR A 751 -9.08 1.29 31.35
C THR A 751 -8.60 0.13 30.51
N LYS A 752 -8.29 0.37 29.23
CA LYS A 752 -7.90 -0.67 28.28
C LYS A 752 -6.48 -0.48 27.76
N ASP A 753 -6.23 0.66 27.08
CA ASP A 753 -4.94 0.98 26.46
C ASP A 753 -4.24 -0.24 25.86
N TRP A 754 -4.94 -0.93 24.96
CA TRP A 754 -4.52 -2.21 24.40
C TRP A 754 -3.11 -2.22 23.79
N PHE A 755 -2.58 -1.08 23.45
CA PHE A 755 -1.28 -0.93 22.82
C PHE A 755 -0.27 -0.20 23.71
N MET A 756 -0.53 -0.15 25.02
CA MET A 756 0.39 0.37 26.04
C MET A 756 0.95 1.77 25.72
N THR A 757 0.09 2.62 25.18
CA THR A 757 0.42 4.01 24.87
C THR A 757 0.91 4.75 26.10
N LEU A 758 0.21 4.56 27.27
CA LEU A 758 0.53 5.23 28.51
C LEU A 758 1.83 4.68 29.12
N ALA A 759 2.10 3.40 28.96
CA ALA A 759 3.32 2.78 29.52
C ALA A 759 4.60 3.31 28.85
N ASP A 760 4.57 3.61 27.57
CA ASP A 760 5.71 4.11 26.81
C ASP A 760 5.80 5.65 26.77
N PHE A 761 4.82 6.36 27.34
CA PHE A 761 4.76 7.83 27.29
C PHE A 761 5.99 8.49 27.92
N SER A 762 6.41 8.05 29.12
CA SER A 762 7.56 8.63 29.79
C SER A 762 8.84 8.46 28.96
N ALA A 763 9.11 7.25 28.48
CA ALA A 763 10.29 6.99 27.62
C ALA A 763 10.25 7.80 26.33
N TYR A 764 9.06 7.99 25.73
CA TYR A 764 8.90 8.81 24.54
C TYR A 764 9.15 10.30 24.81
N MET A 765 8.73 10.83 25.97
CA MET A 765 9.01 12.20 26.35
C MET A 765 10.49 12.42 26.68
N ASP A 766 11.13 11.42 27.26
CA ASP A 766 12.55 11.52 27.64
C ASP A 766 13.46 11.54 26.40
N ILE A 767 13.19 10.74 25.36
CA ILE A 767 13.98 10.78 24.12
C ILE A 767 13.86 12.10 23.35
N GLN A 768 12.79 12.87 23.57
CA GLN A 768 12.63 14.20 22.94
C GLN A 768 13.77 15.16 23.30
N SER A 769 14.30 15.07 24.51
CA SER A 769 15.44 15.90 24.95
C SER A 769 16.72 15.60 24.16
N GLU A 770 16.97 14.33 23.83
CA GLU A 770 18.11 13.94 23.01
C GLU A 770 17.94 14.42 21.56
N ILE A 771 16.72 14.31 21.02
CA ILE A 771 16.37 14.80 19.69
C ILE A 771 16.62 16.30 19.59
N GLU A 772 16.15 17.09 20.56
CA GLU A 772 16.29 18.55 20.58
C GLU A 772 17.75 18.97 20.74
N ALA A 773 18.51 18.28 21.59
CA ALA A 773 19.93 18.55 21.77
C ALA A 773 20.74 18.30 20.49
N LEU A 774 20.44 17.22 19.75
CA LEU A 774 21.09 16.94 18.48
C LEU A 774 20.66 17.92 17.39
N TYR A 775 19.36 18.27 17.33
CA TYR A 775 18.83 19.20 16.32
C TYR A 775 19.42 20.60 16.44
N ALA A 776 19.84 21.00 17.65
CA ALA A 776 20.53 22.27 17.88
C ALA A 776 21.92 22.32 17.23
N ASP A 777 22.56 21.16 16.97
CA ASP A 777 23.78 21.05 16.18
C ASP A 777 23.45 20.71 14.73
N GLU A 778 23.19 21.73 13.93
CA GLU A 778 22.73 21.59 12.53
C GLU A 778 23.70 20.74 11.69
N LEU A 779 25.00 20.87 11.90
CA LEU A 779 26.00 20.13 11.13
C LEU A 779 25.96 18.64 11.49
N GLU A 780 25.92 18.30 12.76
CA GLU A 780 25.89 16.91 13.22
C GLU A 780 24.52 16.24 12.90
N TRP A 781 23.42 16.97 13.03
CA TRP A 781 22.10 16.48 12.59
C TRP A 781 22.11 16.07 11.12
N ASN A 782 22.58 16.94 10.24
CA ASN A 782 22.60 16.66 8.80
C ASN A 782 23.63 15.60 8.43
N ARG A 783 24.74 15.47 9.18
CA ARG A 783 25.70 14.38 9.03
C ARG A 783 25.03 13.02 9.28
N LYS A 784 24.32 12.88 10.39
CA LYS A 784 23.59 11.66 10.75
C LYS A 784 22.45 11.39 9.77
N ALA A 785 21.73 12.41 9.32
CA ALA A 785 20.70 12.30 8.29
C ALA A 785 21.27 11.81 6.94
N LEU A 786 22.46 12.29 6.55
CA LEU A 786 23.16 11.79 5.35
C LEU A 786 23.62 10.33 5.52
N LEU A 787 24.03 9.92 6.73
CA LEU A 787 24.36 8.52 7.03
C LEU A 787 23.12 7.62 6.95
N ASN A 788 21.92 8.13 7.30
CA ASN A 788 20.66 7.40 7.06
C ASN A 788 20.44 7.15 5.57
N VAL A 789 20.66 8.17 4.71
CA VAL A 789 20.56 7.98 3.24
C VAL A 789 21.58 6.95 2.78
N ALA A 790 22.85 7.10 3.16
CA ALA A 790 23.96 6.24 2.72
C ALA A 790 23.72 4.76 3.05
N ASN A 791 23.09 4.47 4.18
CA ASN A 791 22.93 3.10 4.69
C ASN A 791 21.51 2.53 4.51
N SER A 792 20.65 3.20 3.74
CA SER A 792 19.29 2.73 3.46
C SER A 792 19.12 2.03 2.11
N GLY A 793 20.22 1.75 1.41
CA GLY A 793 20.18 1.12 0.08
C GLY A 793 19.51 -0.25 0.05
N TYR A 794 19.65 -1.03 1.11
CA TYR A 794 18.98 -2.32 1.26
C TYR A 794 17.45 -2.25 1.11
N PHE A 795 16.83 -1.13 1.44
CA PHE A 795 15.37 -0.98 1.40
C PHE A 795 14.84 -0.61 0.01
N SER A 796 15.50 -1.14 -1.02
CA SER A 796 15.05 -1.10 -2.41
C SER A 796 14.00 -2.17 -2.69
N SER A 797 12.91 -1.81 -3.40
CA SER A 797 11.97 -2.80 -3.92
C SER A 797 12.57 -3.68 -5.02
N ASP A 798 13.62 -3.22 -5.70
CA ASP A 798 14.36 -4.05 -6.67
C ASP A 798 15.02 -5.22 -5.93
N ARG A 799 15.75 -4.97 -4.84
CA ARG A 799 16.32 -6.01 -3.98
C ARG A 799 15.22 -6.95 -3.45
N SER A 800 14.06 -6.39 -2.99
CA SER A 800 12.95 -7.25 -2.55
C SER A 800 12.50 -8.20 -3.66
N MET A 801 12.39 -7.71 -4.90
CA MET A 801 12.00 -8.58 -6.03
C MET A 801 13.07 -9.63 -6.35
N GLU A 802 14.35 -9.29 -6.27
CA GLU A 802 15.44 -10.25 -6.40
C GLU A 802 15.36 -11.36 -5.35
N ASP A 803 15.06 -11.03 -4.09
CA ASP A 803 14.82 -12.02 -3.04
C ASP A 803 13.62 -12.94 -3.35
N TYR A 804 12.50 -12.38 -3.87
CA TYR A 804 11.37 -13.20 -4.32
C TYR A 804 11.74 -14.12 -5.50
N LEU A 805 12.49 -13.62 -6.47
CA LEU A 805 12.94 -14.41 -7.62
C LEU A 805 13.78 -15.61 -7.17
N GLU A 806 14.70 -15.40 -6.24
CA GLU A 806 15.62 -16.42 -5.78
C GLU A 806 14.94 -17.40 -4.80
N ARG A 807 14.23 -16.89 -3.78
CA ARG A 807 13.79 -17.67 -2.61
C ARG A 807 12.40 -18.30 -2.79
N ILE A 808 11.55 -17.73 -3.64
CA ILE A 808 10.12 -18.08 -3.70
C ILE A 808 9.69 -18.49 -5.10
N TRP A 809 9.90 -17.64 -6.10
CA TRP A 809 9.34 -17.86 -7.43
C TRP A 809 10.22 -18.73 -8.32
N HIS A 810 11.51 -18.77 -8.07
CA HIS A 810 12.49 -19.49 -8.87
C HIS A 810 12.33 -19.20 -10.36
N THR A 811 12.38 -17.93 -10.72
CA THR A 811 12.30 -17.40 -12.08
C THR A 811 13.36 -16.32 -12.31
N ALA A 812 13.47 -15.80 -13.52
CA ALA A 812 14.49 -14.86 -13.91
C ALA A 812 13.95 -13.78 -14.85
N PRO A 813 14.68 -12.66 -15.05
CA PRO A 813 14.35 -11.70 -16.08
C PRO A 813 14.26 -12.33 -17.47
N LEU A 814 13.48 -11.72 -18.37
CA LEU A 814 13.47 -12.06 -19.80
C LEU A 814 14.84 -11.74 -20.42
N ALA A 815 15.32 -12.60 -21.29
CA ALA A 815 16.58 -12.42 -22.00
C ALA A 815 16.57 -11.20 -22.93
#